data_5668b6101f9d3763a18e15ae0eef486e
#
_entry.id   5668b6101f9d3763a18e15ae0eef486e
#
_cell.length_a   1.000
_cell.length_b   1.000
_cell.length_c   1.000
_cell.angle_alpha   90.00
_cell.angle_beta   90.00
_cell.angle_gamma   90.00
#
_symmetry.space_group_name_H-M   'P 1'
#
loop_
_entity.id
_entity.type
_entity.pdbx_description
1 polymer ?
#
loop_
_entity_poly.entity_id
_entity_poly.type
_entity_poly.pdbx_seq_one_letter_code
_entity_poly.pdbx_strand_id
1 'polypeptide(L)'
;MAWKGVITNSGSELLAQWTAGKTLTITRAAAGTGRVSEAAMLAQTALVSEKQTVSILSNKTTAQGQKLQLQVTPLATGYPLNQLGIWAKLDSGAARLIALFQTDTDAGVEIPSKTDVPDYVYTFYGLLEFTGSGGTLQVTIDASALVTAESMAAAIKAHNEDENAHEGIRQAITDKQDKITASGILRGDGKGGVTAQKFDTVPTENSDKLLTSGAVAAALAKKAGLGTDGKVPVSQLPVNTPGGVAGLGEDSKVGTGQLPINTPGGVAGLGADGKMDTDQLPINVPNGIPTLGADGKLSADSLPQVGMTAQIVVTAPTGSTVTATLGTKVYTATESGGKWTFDVEDYGTYTIKATKNGQTATDTVTVSVVQQYTATLSYFTATIHVSIDSGSTVTCTKGSKTQSKTASATGTVDFTVTESGTYTITATKSGETAEDTATITADGQTVNVKLAYRHIYGVVWDGTSTTVWSRTDEAASFVNPTPYRAGATSYGSPFDNLYPWSGMVRVTDAVAGELVAIPKFWYKWTKSGNSLKLQIADKETDGFHVSPAHADRGDGKGERDIVYIGRYHCNTNNYKSQSGVKPKANITRSTARTSIHNLGSNIWQSDIRMRMTIWMLYLVEFADWNSQKTIGKGCGNNSATENMGYTDSMPYHTGTTLASRDSYGLGTQYRYIEGLWDNVYDWGDGCYYNSNGLNIINTPSSFSDNSGGIAVGVPSSGWPSAFTVATVAGLEWVIYPTASGGSEMTYSADYWNFNASYPCLCFGGYYYQNGSHGLFFVDFASASS
;
A
#
# COMPACT_ATOMS: atom_id res chain seq x y z
N MET A 1 -2.14 -14.41 27.87
CA MET A 1 -3.50 -14.09 28.36
C MET A 1 -4.46 -14.93 27.54
N ALA A 2 -5.17 -15.84 28.19
CA ALA A 2 -6.18 -16.69 27.55
C ALA A 2 -7.58 -16.27 28.01
N TRP A 3 -8.58 -16.51 27.21
CA TRP A 3 -9.98 -16.32 27.54
C TRP A 3 -10.61 -17.67 27.85
N LYS A 4 -11.36 -17.75 28.95
CA LYS A 4 -12.24 -18.88 29.26
C LYS A 4 -13.67 -18.46 29.07
N GLY A 5 -14.47 -19.31 28.42
CA GLY A 5 -15.89 -19.10 28.16
C GLY A 5 -16.74 -20.16 28.85
N VAL A 6 -17.88 -19.76 29.36
CA VAL A 6 -18.88 -20.68 29.92
C VAL A 6 -20.28 -20.29 29.44
N ILE A 7 -21.15 -21.26 29.26
CA ILE A 7 -22.61 -21.04 29.23
C ILE A 7 -23.04 -20.95 30.69
N THR A 8 -23.69 -19.86 31.08
CA THR A 8 -24.15 -19.67 32.45
C THR A 8 -25.30 -20.63 32.82
N ASN A 9 -25.62 -20.78 34.12
CA ASN A 9 -26.79 -21.57 34.53
C ASN A 9 -28.09 -21.01 33.91
N SER A 10 -28.28 -19.68 33.95
CA SER A 10 -29.42 -19.05 33.28
C SER A 10 -29.42 -19.22 31.77
N GLY A 11 -28.24 -19.30 31.16
CA GLY A 11 -28.08 -19.63 29.75
C GLY A 11 -28.48 -21.06 29.44
N SER A 12 -28.00 -22.00 30.26
CA SER A 12 -28.35 -23.43 30.14
C SER A 12 -29.86 -23.66 30.31
N GLU A 13 -30.49 -22.99 31.27
CA GLU A 13 -31.96 -23.02 31.45
C GLU A 13 -32.71 -22.45 30.25
N LEU A 14 -32.24 -21.33 29.67
CA LEU A 14 -32.86 -20.71 28.50
C LEU A 14 -32.73 -21.65 27.27
N LEU A 15 -31.55 -22.24 27.08
CA LEU A 15 -31.28 -23.16 25.99
C LEU A 15 -32.05 -24.45 26.10
N ALA A 16 -32.28 -24.96 27.33
CA ALA A 16 -33.12 -26.14 27.56
C ALA A 16 -34.61 -25.88 27.21
N GLN A 17 -35.08 -24.63 27.30
CA GLN A 17 -36.44 -24.25 26.92
C GLN A 17 -36.57 -23.93 25.42
N TRP A 18 -35.47 -23.90 24.71
CA TRP A 18 -35.44 -23.58 23.29
C TRP A 18 -35.71 -24.86 22.47
N THR A 19 -36.95 -24.97 22.03
CA THR A 19 -37.49 -26.10 21.26
C THR A 19 -37.92 -25.65 19.88
N ALA A 20 -38.27 -26.58 19.00
CA ALA A 20 -38.75 -26.27 17.65
C ALA A 20 -39.89 -25.24 17.69
N GLY A 21 -39.82 -24.22 16.86
CA GLY A 21 -40.80 -23.13 16.74
C GLY A 21 -40.56 -21.93 17.65
N LYS A 22 -39.55 -21.97 18.54
CA LYS A 22 -39.16 -20.80 19.35
C LYS A 22 -37.94 -20.08 18.76
N THR A 23 -37.92 -18.75 18.88
CA THR A 23 -36.83 -17.89 18.41
C THR A 23 -35.96 -17.45 19.55
N LEU A 24 -34.65 -17.78 19.48
CA LEU A 24 -33.63 -17.25 20.39
C LEU A 24 -33.05 -15.98 19.79
N THR A 25 -33.19 -14.87 20.49
CA THR A 25 -32.69 -13.55 20.05
C THR A 25 -31.56 -13.12 20.95
N ILE A 26 -30.36 -12.88 20.41
CA ILE A 26 -29.26 -12.21 21.12
C ILE A 26 -29.60 -10.74 21.19
N THR A 27 -29.71 -10.20 22.40
CA THR A 27 -30.18 -8.83 22.64
C THR A 27 -29.06 -7.84 22.82
N ARG A 28 -27.92 -8.25 23.42
CA ARG A 28 -26.74 -7.40 23.60
C ARG A 28 -25.49 -8.21 23.94
N ALA A 29 -24.36 -7.56 23.78
CA ALA A 29 -23.10 -7.94 24.38
C ALA A 29 -22.55 -6.79 25.24
N ALA A 30 -21.78 -7.07 26.27
CA ALA A 30 -21.18 -6.03 27.12
C ALA A 30 -19.80 -6.43 27.64
N ALA A 31 -19.00 -5.42 27.99
CA ALA A 31 -17.65 -5.52 28.53
C ALA A 31 -17.63 -5.12 30.01
N GLY A 32 -16.83 -5.82 30.81
CA GLY A 32 -16.64 -5.56 32.25
C GLY A 32 -15.17 -5.68 32.67
N THR A 33 -14.83 -5.03 33.82
CA THR A 33 -13.46 -4.98 34.34
C THR A 33 -13.23 -5.94 35.50
N GLY A 34 -14.28 -6.51 36.08
CA GLY A 34 -14.15 -7.42 37.21
C GLY A 34 -13.91 -8.86 36.75
N ARG A 35 -13.65 -9.73 37.74
CA ARG A 35 -13.50 -11.18 37.56
C ARG A 35 -14.15 -11.90 38.73
N VAL A 36 -14.48 -13.15 38.50
CA VAL A 36 -14.94 -14.09 39.55
C VAL A 36 -14.06 -15.33 39.49
N SER A 37 -14.13 -16.19 40.53
CA SER A 37 -13.50 -17.51 40.44
C SER A 37 -14.11 -18.31 39.29
N GLU A 38 -13.34 -19.19 38.68
CA GLU A 38 -13.81 -20.02 37.57
C GLU A 38 -15.07 -20.82 37.92
N ALA A 39 -15.14 -21.34 39.14
CA ALA A 39 -16.31 -22.04 39.63
C ALA A 39 -17.56 -21.14 39.76
N ALA A 40 -17.37 -19.84 39.98
CA ALA A 40 -18.46 -18.89 40.13
C ALA A 40 -18.96 -18.33 38.81
N MET A 41 -18.24 -18.54 37.70
CA MET A 41 -18.65 -18.04 36.36
C MET A 41 -20.00 -18.57 35.93
N LEU A 42 -20.31 -19.83 36.21
CA LEU A 42 -21.58 -20.47 35.83
C LEU A 42 -22.80 -19.83 36.51
N ALA A 43 -22.63 -19.33 37.74
CA ALA A 43 -23.71 -18.73 38.52
C ALA A 43 -23.93 -17.24 38.23
N GLN A 44 -23.13 -16.62 37.33
CA GLN A 44 -23.25 -15.21 37.03
C GLN A 44 -24.52 -14.91 36.22
N THR A 45 -25.21 -13.84 36.60
CA THR A 45 -26.39 -13.29 35.90
C THR A 45 -26.11 -11.91 35.32
N ALA A 46 -24.96 -11.31 35.66
CA ALA A 46 -24.47 -10.02 35.17
C ALA A 46 -22.94 -10.03 35.18
N LEU A 47 -22.33 -9.06 34.49
CA LEU A 47 -20.87 -8.84 34.57
C LEU A 47 -20.49 -8.17 35.88
N VAL A 48 -19.30 -8.47 36.38
CA VAL A 48 -18.70 -7.74 37.48
C VAL A 48 -18.13 -6.43 36.96
N SER A 49 -18.66 -5.30 37.46
CA SER A 49 -18.23 -3.96 37.01
C SER A 49 -18.37 -3.75 35.48
N GLU A 50 -19.59 -3.90 34.99
CA GLU A 50 -19.90 -3.62 33.57
C GLU A 50 -19.49 -2.18 33.20
N LYS A 51 -18.82 -1.99 32.07
CA LYS A 51 -18.30 -0.71 31.58
C LYS A 51 -19.05 -0.17 30.37
N GLN A 52 -19.30 -1.02 29.39
CA GLN A 52 -19.99 -0.58 28.17
C GLN A 52 -20.69 -1.73 27.45
N THR A 53 -21.68 -1.38 26.66
CA THR A 53 -22.24 -2.26 25.62
C THR A 53 -21.20 -2.41 24.52
N VAL A 54 -21.10 -3.61 23.94
CA VAL A 54 -20.13 -3.99 22.92
C VAL A 54 -20.86 -4.27 21.62
N SER A 55 -20.31 -3.79 20.53
CA SER A 55 -20.88 -4.02 19.19
C SER A 55 -20.73 -5.47 18.76
N ILE A 56 -21.79 -6.04 18.21
CA ILE A 56 -21.78 -7.34 17.55
C ILE A 56 -21.68 -7.10 16.04
N LEU A 57 -20.52 -7.37 15.45
CA LEU A 57 -20.26 -7.09 14.03
C LEU A 57 -20.77 -8.18 13.11
N SER A 58 -20.69 -9.41 13.54
CA SER A 58 -21.14 -10.55 12.75
C SER A 58 -21.54 -11.73 13.62
N ASN A 59 -22.40 -12.55 13.06
CA ASN A 59 -22.84 -13.81 13.60
C ASN A 59 -22.75 -14.85 12.48
N LYS A 60 -22.04 -15.93 12.70
CA LYS A 60 -21.90 -17.03 11.74
C LYS A 60 -22.25 -18.35 12.41
N THR A 61 -23.21 -19.05 11.84
CA THR A 61 -23.51 -20.45 12.24
C THR A 61 -22.38 -21.36 11.77
N THR A 62 -21.88 -22.20 12.66
CA THR A 62 -20.89 -23.24 12.38
C THR A 62 -21.48 -24.61 12.69
N ALA A 63 -20.77 -25.68 12.33
CA ALA A 63 -21.20 -27.05 12.68
C ALA A 63 -21.24 -27.28 14.21
N GLN A 64 -20.50 -26.47 14.99
CA GLN A 64 -20.40 -26.58 16.45
C GLN A 64 -21.27 -25.56 17.19
N GLY A 65 -21.86 -24.54 16.52
CA GLY A 65 -22.64 -23.51 17.20
C GLY A 65 -22.62 -22.16 16.50
N GLN A 66 -22.66 -21.08 17.28
CA GLN A 66 -22.65 -19.69 16.78
C GLN A 66 -21.31 -19.01 17.07
N LYS A 67 -20.64 -18.54 16.02
CA LYS A 67 -19.44 -17.71 16.15
C LYS A 67 -19.85 -16.23 16.09
N LEU A 68 -19.58 -15.50 17.16
CA LEU A 68 -19.84 -14.05 17.27
C LEU A 68 -18.53 -13.29 17.15
N GLN A 69 -18.57 -12.19 16.42
CA GLN A 69 -17.50 -11.21 16.38
C GLN A 69 -17.93 -9.97 17.16
N LEU A 70 -17.23 -9.69 18.25
CA LEU A 70 -17.49 -8.56 19.14
C LEU A 70 -16.42 -7.51 18.98
N GLN A 71 -16.81 -6.23 19.03
CA GLN A 71 -15.89 -5.11 18.92
C GLN A 71 -16.01 -4.18 20.12
N VAL A 72 -14.89 -4.00 20.84
CA VAL A 72 -14.76 -3.08 21.97
C VAL A 72 -13.99 -1.86 21.51
N THR A 73 -14.55 -0.67 21.71
CA THR A 73 -13.94 0.62 21.37
C THR A 73 -13.59 1.39 22.64
N PRO A 74 -12.65 2.35 22.61
CA PRO A 74 -12.25 3.15 23.76
C PRO A 74 -13.40 3.97 24.34
N LEU A 75 -13.38 4.11 25.67
CA LEU A 75 -14.15 5.11 26.40
C LEU A 75 -13.29 6.35 26.72
N ALA A 76 -13.88 7.39 27.29
CA ALA A 76 -13.15 8.59 27.73
C ALA A 76 -11.98 8.24 28.68
N THR A 77 -12.12 7.20 29.48
CA THR A 77 -11.06 6.67 30.37
C THR A 77 -10.76 5.23 29.97
N GLY A 78 -9.47 4.89 29.85
CA GLY A 78 -9.01 3.53 29.60
C GLY A 78 -9.33 2.58 30.75
N TYR A 79 -9.43 1.28 30.49
CA TYR A 79 -9.74 0.28 31.49
C TYR A 79 -9.25 -1.13 31.10
N PRO A 80 -8.93 -2.00 32.07
CA PRO A 80 -8.64 -3.41 31.81
C PRO A 80 -9.93 -4.18 31.51
N LEU A 81 -10.04 -4.73 30.32
CA LEU A 81 -11.15 -5.59 29.91
C LEU A 81 -10.92 -7.01 30.43
N ASN A 82 -11.74 -7.47 31.36
CA ASN A 82 -11.62 -8.78 31.98
C ASN A 82 -12.79 -9.70 31.67
N GLN A 83 -13.97 -9.16 31.37
CA GLN A 83 -15.17 -9.95 31.08
C GLN A 83 -15.87 -9.46 29.81
N LEU A 84 -16.43 -10.42 29.04
CA LEU A 84 -17.37 -10.18 27.95
C LEU A 84 -18.60 -11.08 28.20
N GLY A 85 -19.80 -10.49 28.20
CA GLY A 85 -21.06 -11.19 28.42
C GLY A 85 -21.95 -11.09 27.18
N ILE A 86 -22.73 -12.15 26.96
CA ILE A 86 -23.74 -12.24 25.89
C ILE A 86 -25.10 -12.48 26.52
N TRP A 87 -26.08 -11.65 26.18
CA TRP A 87 -27.47 -11.78 26.63
C TRP A 87 -28.37 -12.21 25.48
N ALA A 88 -29.29 -13.10 25.80
CA ALA A 88 -30.32 -13.52 24.84
C ALA A 88 -31.67 -13.70 25.56
N LYS A 89 -32.73 -13.74 24.76
CA LYS A 89 -34.10 -14.04 25.18
C LYS A 89 -34.76 -15.05 24.24
N LEU A 90 -35.73 -15.80 24.75
CA LEU A 90 -36.63 -16.60 23.94
C LEU A 90 -37.94 -15.84 23.71
N ASP A 91 -38.33 -15.72 22.45
CA ASP A 91 -39.51 -15.03 22.01
C ASP A 91 -39.68 -13.61 22.65
N SER A 92 -40.73 -13.36 23.39
CA SER A 92 -40.96 -12.11 24.13
C SER A 92 -40.43 -12.14 25.59
N GLY A 93 -39.75 -13.18 26.00
CA GLY A 93 -39.22 -13.35 27.35
C GLY A 93 -38.15 -12.32 27.76
N ALA A 94 -37.81 -12.31 29.04
CA ALA A 94 -36.73 -11.46 29.55
C ALA A 94 -35.36 -11.91 29.07
N ALA A 95 -34.49 -10.93 28.75
CA ALA A 95 -33.10 -11.21 28.36
C ALA A 95 -32.29 -11.72 29.58
N ARG A 96 -31.51 -12.77 29.40
CA ARG A 96 -30.63 -13.37 30.42
C ARG A 96 -29.20 -13.43 29.91
N LEU A 97 -28.23 -13.35 30.80
CA LEU A 97 -26.81 -13.61 30.46
C LEU A 97 -26.67 -15.09 30.13
N ILE A 98 -26.42 -15.40 28.86
CA ILE A 98 -26.35 -16.80 28.41
C ILE A 98 -24.90 -17.31 28.34
N ALA A 99 -23.95 -16.43 28.10
CA ALA A 99 -22.54 -16.78 28.03
C ALA A 99 -21.66 -15.72 28.67
N LEU A 100 -20.63 -16.15 29.35
CA LEU A 100 -19.62 -15.31 29.97
C LEU A 100 -18.22 -15.76 29.54
N PHE A 101 -17.45 -14.84 29.00
CA PHE A 101 -16.02 -15.00 28.72
C PHE A 101 -15.23 -14.17 29.72
N GLN A 102 -14.15 -14.72 30.26
CA GLN A 102 -13.31 -14.06 31.23
C GLN A 102 -11.84 -14.36 30.97
N THR A 103 -10.96 -13.36 31.21
CA THR A 103 -9.50 -13.53 31.13
C THR A 103 -8.97 -14.43 32.25
N ASP A 104 -7.84 -15.07 31.99
CA ASP A 104 -7.15 -15.95 32.96
C ASP A 104 -6.35 -15.17 34.01
N THR A 105 -6.14 -13.86 33.80
CA THR A 105 -5.37 -12.97 34.71
C THR A 105 -6.14 -11.71 35.04
N ASP A 106 -5.83 -11.08 36.18
CA ASP A 106 -6.46 -9.82 36.63
C ASP A 106 -6.00 -8.60 35.82
N ALA A 107 -4.89 -8.72 35.10
CA ALA A 107 -4.38 -7.63 34.24
C ALA A 107 -5.33 -7.27 33.09
N GLY A 108 -6.12 -8.25 32.64
CA GLY A 108 -7.07 -8.03 31.54
C GLY A 108 -6.41 -7.60 30.22
N VAL A 109 -7.24 -7.29 29.23
CA VAL A 109 -6.82 -6.61 27.99
C VAL A 109 -6.94 -5.11 28.21
N GLU A 110 -5.85 -4.38 28.09
CA GLU A 110 -5.88 -2.92 28.24
C GLU A 110 -6.63 -2.29 27.08
N ILE A 111 -7.75 -1.63 27.38
CA ILE A 111 -8.48 -0.77 26.46
C ILE A 111 -8.04 0.66 26.77
N PRO A 112 -7.27 1.31 25.87
CA PRO A 112 -6.77 2.67 26.11
C PRO A 112 -7.90 3.68 26.20
N SER A 113 -7.61 4.89 26.71
CA SER A 113 -8.59 5.97 26.64
C SER A 113 -8.79 6.44 25.20
N LYS A 114 -9.99 6.95 24.91
CA LYS A 114 -10.29 7.56 23.60
C LYS A 114 -9.42 8.79 23.32
N THR A 115 -8.93 9.45 24.36
CA THR A 115 -8.04 10.61 24.22
C THR A 115 -6.64 10.19 23.78
N ASP A 116 -6.15 9.06 24.29
CA ASP A 116 -4.79 8.57 23.98
C ASP A 116 -4.73 7.84 22.64
N VAL A 117 -5.73 7.00 22.35
CA VAL A 117 -5.81 6.20 21.11
C VAL A 117 -7.26 6.18 20.59
N PRO A 118 -7.70 7.23 19.88
CA PRO A 118 -9.10 7.41 19.45
C PRO A 118 -9.65 6.26 18.59
N ASP A 119 -8.81 5.71 17.74
CA ASP A 119 -9.18 4.69 16.73
C ASP A 119 -8.84 3.25 17.18
N TYR A 120 -8.56 3.05 18.48
CA TYR A 120 -8.30 1.71 18.98
C TYR A 120 -9.55 0.83 18.88
N VAL A 121 -9.33 -0.40 18.43
CA VAL A 121 -10.39 -1.41 18.32
C VAL A 121 -9.87 -2.75 18.79
N TYR A 122 -10.53 -3.33 19.80
CA TYR A 122 -10.29 -4.71 20.20
C TYR A 122 -11.40 -5.61 19.66
N THR A 123 -11.02 -6.59 18.84
CA THR A 123 -11.96 -7.57 18.26
C THR A 123 -11.83 -8.91 18.97
N PHE A 124 -12.94 -9.41 19.48
CA PHE A 124 -13.04 -10.72 20.13
C PHE A 124 -13.95 -11.65 19.34
N TYR A 125 -13.53 -12.90 19.17
CA TYR A 125 -14.33 -13.94 18.53
C TYR A 125 -14.75 -14.96 19.59
N GLY A 126 -16.05 -14.98 19.91
CA GLY A 126 -16.65 -15.97 20.80
C GLY A 126 -17.37 -17.07 20.03
N LEU A 127 -17.11 -18.32 20.34
CA LEU A 127 -17.87 -19.48 19.87
C LEU A 127 -18.82 -19.94 20.98
N LEU A 128 -20.11 -19.92 20.67
CA LEU A 128 -21.16 -20.46 21.54
C LEU A 128 -21.55 -21.83 20.99
N GLU A 129 -21.15 -22.90 21.65
CA GLU A 129 -21.52 -24.26 21.30
C GLU A 129 -22.83 -24.65 21.97
N PHE A 130 -23.76 -25.17 21.19
CA PHE A 130 -25.07 -25.63 21.68
C PHE A 130 -25.20 -27.13 21.40
N THR A 131 -25.13 -27.92 22.42
CA THR A 131 -25.42 -29.37 22.35
C THR A 131 -26.89 -29.58 22.64
N GLY A 132 -27.73 -29.67 21.62
CA GLY A 132 -29.15 -29.91 21.74
C GLY A 132 -29.67 -30.81 20.64
N SER A 133 -30.42 -31.84 21.02
CA SER A 133 -31.01 -32.82 20.13
C SER A 133 -32.20 -32.28 19.36
N GLY A 134 -32.10 -32.23 18.05
CA GLY A 134 -33.23 -32.40 17.13
C GLY A 134 -34.09 -31.21 16.73
N GLY A 135 -33.70 -29.98 16.96
CA GLY A 135 -34.43 -28.78 16.47
C GLY A 135 -33.56 -27.93 15.53
N THR A 136 -34.17 -27.34 14.50
CA THR A 136 -33.49 -26.35 13.68
C THR A 136 -33.15 -25.12 14.53
N LEU A 137 -31.86 -24.88 14.76
CA LEU A 137 -31.37 -23.75 15.53
C LEU A 137 -31.60 -22.45 14.72
N GLN A 138 -32.55 -21.63 15.09
CA GLN A 138 -32.78 -20.31 14.51
C GLN A 138 -32.36 -19.24 15.53
N VAL A 139 -31.14 -18.69 15.37
CA VAL A 139 -30.67 -17.56 16.18
C VAL A 139 -30.91 -16.28 15.42
N THR A 140 -31.80 -15.44 15.92
CA THR A 140 -32.01 -14.09 15.41
C THR A 140 -31.27 -13.11 16.31
N ILE A 141 -30.46 -12.23 15.75
CA ILE A 141 -29.81 -11.16 16.47
C ILE A 141 -30.67 -9.91 16.35
N ASP A 142 -30.91 -9.25 17.48
CA ASP A 142 -31.61 -7.97 17.50
C ASP A 142 -30.81 -6.94 16.69
N ALA A 143 -31.44 -6.27 15.74
CA ALA A 143 -30.79 -5.30 14.87
C ALA A 143 -30.13 -4.14 15.66
N SER A 144 -30.64 -3.82 16.86
CA SER A 144 -30.02 -2.83 17.73
C SER A 144 -28.70 -3.31 18.38
N ALA A 145 -28.46 -4.62 18.40
CA ALA A 145 -27.22 -5.20 18.91
C ALA A 145 -26.15 -5.43 17.82
N LEU A 146 -26.51 -5.24 16.54
CA LEU A 146 -25.62 -5.38 15.39
C LEU A 146 -25.17 -4.00 14.93
N VAL A 147 -23.87 -3.85 14.72
CA VAL A 147 -23.36 -2.78 13.87
C VAL A 147 -23.49 -3.27 12.43
N THR A 148 -24.55 -2.81 11.75
CA THR A 148 -24.74 -3.11 10.33
C THR A 148 -23.77 -2.29 9.47
N ALA A 149 -23.50 -2.74 8.25
CA ALA A 149 -22.74 -1.95 7.28
C ALA A 149 -23.38 -0.55 7.06
N GLU A 150 -24.72 -0.46 7.17
CA GLU A 150 -25.47 0.79 7.07
C GLU A 150 -25.24 1.70 8.28
N SER A 151 -25.27 1.17 9.51
CA SER A 151 -24.98 1.97 10.72
C SER A 151 -23.51 2.42 10.77
N MET A 152 -22.58 1.61 10.27
CA MET A 152 -21.19 1.99 10.13
C MET A 152 -21.02 3.04 9.02
N ALA A 153 -21.66 2.86 7.87
CA ALA A 153 -21.64 3.84 6.79
C ALA A 153 -22.28 5.17 7.23
N ALA A 154 -23.37 5.12 8.03
CA ALA A 154 -23.97 6.31 8.62
C ALA A 154 -23.04 7.00 9.64
N ALA A 155 -22.32 6.23 10.45
CA ALA A 155 -21.35 6.77 11.40
C ALA A 155 -20.13 7.38 10.69
N ILE A 156 -19.62 6.73 9.65
CA ILE A 156 -18.55 7.25 8.79
C ILE A 156 -19.02 8.51 8.07
N LYS A 157 -20.24 8.50 7.53
CA LYS A 157 -20.84 9.67 6.89
C LYS A 157 -21.00 10.83 7.88
N ALA A 158 -21.55 10.59 9.06
CA ALA A 158 -21.68 11.60 10.10
C ALA A 158 -20.32 12.16 10.53
N HIS A 159 -19.31 11.31 10.65
CA HIS A 159 -17.94 11.73 10.94
C HIS A 159 -17.32 12.58 9.82
N ASN A 160 -17.58 12.22 8.56
CA ASN A 160 -17.08 12.97 7.41
C ASN A 160 -17.84 14.29 7.16
N GLU A 161 -19.09 14.37 7.61
CA GLU A 161 -19.94 15.56 7.53
C GLU A 161 -19.83 16.43 8.79
N ASP A 162 -19.23 15.95 9.87
CA ASP A 162 -18.97 16.73 11.07
C ASP A 162 -17.88 17.78 10.79
N GLU A 163 -18.31 19.04 10.76
CA GLU A 163 -17.41 20.18 10.54
C GLU A 163 -16.32 20.29 11.61
N ASN A 164 -16.50 19.67 12.77
CA ASN A 164 -15.53 19.63 13.86
C ASN A 164 -14.63 18.37 13.80
N ALA A 165 -14.97 17.37 12.99
CA ALA A 165 -14.11 16.21 12.80
C ALA A 165 -12.78 16.67 12.20
N HIS A 166 -11.69 16.34 12.90
CA HIS A 166 -10.33 16.75 12.50
C HIS A 166 -10.13 18.28 12.40
N GLU A 167 -10.84 19.09 13.20
CA GLU A 167 -10.72 20.56 13.19
C GLU A 167 -9.27 21.03 13.26
N GLY A 168 -8.44 20.43 14.11
CA GLY A 168 -7.02 20.73 14.19
C GLY A 168 -6.23 20.48 12.90
N ILE A 169 -6.61 19.46 12.12
CA ILE A 169 -5.98 19.16 10.82
C ILE A 169 -6.50 20.14 9.76
N ARG A 170 -7.80 20.42 9.73
CA ARG A 170 -8.39 21.39 8.79
C ARG A 170 -7.84 22.78 9.03
N GLN A 171 -7.75 23.22 10.31
CA GLN A 171 -7.15 24.49 10.67
C GLN A 171 -5.66 24.55 10.26
N ALA A 172 -4.90 23.48 10.52
CA ALA A 172 -3.50 23.39 10.11
C ALA A 172 -3.31 23.41 8.58
N ILE A 173 -4.25 22.85 7.82
CA ILE A 173 -4.26 22.91 6.35
C ILE A 173 -4.63 24.31 5.88
N THR A 174 -5.68 24.94 6.46
CA THR A 174 -6.09 26.30 6.15
C THR A 174 -4.99 27.30 6.46
N ASP A 175 -4.37 27.20 7.64
CA ASP A 175 -3.25 28.05 8.04
C ASP A 175 -2.01 27.91 7.13
N LYS A 176 -1.83 26.73 6.52
CA LYS A 176 -0.78 26.50 5.53
C LYS A 176 -1.21 26.98 4.14
N GLN A 177 -2.47 26.84 3.79
CA GLN A 177 -3.02 27.25 2.49
C GLN A 177 -3.11 28.75 2.36
N ASP A 178 -3.50 29.48 3.43
CA ASP A 178 -3.49 30.95 3.46
C ASP A 178 -2.08 31.53 3.31
N LYS A 179 -1.04 30.77 3.70
CA LYS A 179 0.37 31.14 3.48
C LYS A 179 0.86 30.90 2.05
N ILE A 180 0.12 30.15 1.24
CA ILE A 180 0.49 29.79 -0.15
C ILE A 180 -0.15 30.73 -1.18
N THR A 181 -0.87 31.77 -0.77
CA THR A 181 -1.48 32.75 -1.69
C THR A 181 -0.48 33.67 -2.38
N ALA A 182 0.80 33.60 -2.04
CA ALA A 182 1.84 34.39 -2.69
C ALA A 182 2.35 33.68 -3.95
N SER A 183 2.25 34.35 -5.09
CA SER A 183 2.88 33.88 -6.33
C SER A 183 4.41 33.97 -6.24
N GLY A 184 5.11 32.85 -6.46
CA GLY A 184 6.58 32.81 -6.45
C GLY A 184 7.14 31.47 -5.99
N ILE A 185 8.47 31.39 -5.86
CA ILE A 185 9.14 30.21 -5.29
C ILE A 185 8.94 30.22 -3.77
N LEU A 186 8.47 29.11 -3.23
CA LEU A 186 8.24 28.94 -1.80
C LEU A 186 9.47 28.33 -1.12
N ARG A 187 9.83 28.86 0.06
CA ARG A 187 10.91 28.35 0.90
C ARG A 187 10.36 27.91 2.26
N GLY A 188 10.74 26.71 2.69
CA GLY A 188 10.43 26.23 4.04
C GLY A 188 11.24 27.01 5.10
N ASP A 189 10.61 27.31 6.22
CA ASP A 189 11.22 28.03 7.36
C ASP A 189 11.97 27.10 8.34
N GLY A 190 12.04 25.81 8.04
CA GLY A 190 12.65 24.78 8.91
C GLY A 190 11.82 24.44 10.16
N LYS A 191 10.64 25.05 10.34
CA LYS A 191 9.72 24.83 11.47
C LYS A 191 8.33 24.41 11.03
N GLY A 192 8.21 23.92 9.77
CA GLY A 192 6.95 23.45 9.19
C GLY A 192 6.11 24.52 8.50
N GLY A 193 6.57 25.77 8.41
CA GLY A 193 5.97 26.85 7.65
C GLY A 193 6.64 27.04 6.29
N VAL A 194 5.96 27.74 5.37
CA VAL A 194 6.49 28.16 4.07
C VAL A 194 6.29 29.65 3.87
N THR A 195 7.27 30.31 3.29
CA THR A 195 7.21 31.73 2.93
C THR A 195 7.50 31.91 1.45
N ALA A 196 6.87 32.91 0.82
CA ALA A 196 7.23 33.28 -0.54
C ALA A 196 8.62 33.92 -0.56
N GLN A 197 9.51 33.34 -1.38
CA GLN A 197 10.82 33.90 -1.63
C GLN A 197 10.66 35.17 -2.49
N LYS A 198 11.03 36.32 -1.95
CA LYS A 198 11.11 37.54 -2.74
C LYS A 198 12.37 37.52 -3.60
N PHE A 199 12.26 38.10 -4.79
CA PHE A 199 13.40 38.22 -5.71
C PHE A 199 13.99 39.61 -5.59
N ASP A 200 15.32 39.71 -5.60
CA ASP A 200 15.99 40.96 -5.81
C ASP A 200 16.12 41.26 -7.31
N THR A 201 15.75 42.47 -7.69
CA THR A 201 15.90 42.97 -9.07
C THR A 201 17.28 43.61 -9.30
N VAL A 202 18.05 43.76 -8.24
CA VAL A 202 19.44 44.23 -8.26
C VAL A 202 20.23 43.39 -7.25
N PRO A 203 21.47 42.94 -7.58
CA PRO A 203 22.30 42.23 -6.62
C PRO A 203 22.57 43.12 -5.40
N THR A 204 22.22 42.60 -4.22
CA THR A 204 22.39 43.27 -2.94
C THR A 204 23.32 42.43 -2.07
N GLU A 205 24.33 43.03 -1.48
CA GLU A 205 25.28 42.34 -0.60
C GLU A 205 24.54 41.76 0.64
N ASN A 206 24.86 40.51 0.97
CA ASN A 206 24.26 39.74 2.08
C ASN A 206 22.73 39.56 2.00
N SER A 207 22.12 39.68 0.82
CA SER A 207 20.70 39.32 0.61
C SER A 207 20.52 37.80 0.54
N ASP A 208 19.52 37.28 1.26
CA ASP A 208 19.09 35.90 1.20
C ASP A 208 18.04 35.60 0.11
N LYS A 209 17.71 36.64 -0.69
CA LYS A 209 16.71 36.53 -1.76
C LYS A 209 17.32 36.04 -3.06
N LEU A 210 16.49 35.35 -3.85
CA LEU A 210 16.88 34.92 -5.18
C LEU A 210 16.97 36.10 -6.14
N LEU A 211 17.95 36.06 -7.05
CA LEU A 211 18.08 37.07 -8.10
C LEU A 211 17.20 36.68 -9.32
N THR A 212 16.58 37.71 -9.92
CA THR A 212 15.94 37.50 -11.22
C THR A 212 17.00 37.35 -12.32
N SER A 213 16.67 36.62 -13.41
CA SER A 213 17.58 36.49 -14.55
C SER A 213 17.99 37.84 -15.13
N GLY A 214 17.10 38.83 -15.10
CA GLY A 214 17.40 40.21 -15.49
C GLY A 214 18.40 40.90 -14.53
N ALA A 215 18.30 40.66 -13.21
CA ALA A 215 19.26 41.17 -12.24
C ALA A 215 20.65 40.58 -12.43
N VAL A 216 20.75 39.29 -12.75
CA VAL A 216 22.01 38.59 -13.05
C VAL A 216 22.62 39.15 -14.35
N ALA A 217 21.82 39.31 -15.40
CA ALA A 217 22.29 39.90 -16.66
C ALA A 217 22.79 41.35 -16.49
N ALA A 218 22.08 42.17 -15.72
CA ALA A 218 22.49 43.55 -15.43
C ALA A 218 23.75 43.60 -14.57
N ALA A 219 23.94 42.65 -13.66
CA ALA A 219 25.15 42.55 -12.85
C ALA A 219 26.35 42.09 -13.69
N LEU A 220 26.16 41.13 -14.58
CA LEU A 220 27.19 40.66 -15.52
C LEU A 220 27.60 41.75 -16.52
N ALA A 221 26.66 42.58 -16.97
CA ALA A 221 26.95 43.72 -17.85
C ALA A 221 27.81 44.83 -17.19
N LYS A 222 27.82 44.87 -15.86
CA LYS A 222 28.64 45.81 -15.08
C LYS A 222 30.02 45.26 -14.69
N LYS A 223 30.26 43.98 -14.93
CA LYS A 223 31.59 43.39 -14.70
C LYS A 223 32.54 43.83 -15.82
N ALA A 224 33.82 43.98 -15.45
CA ALA A 224 34.88 44.25 -16.42
C ALA A 224 34.85 43.23 -17.56
N GLY A 225 34.69 43.67 -18.79
CA GLY A 225 34.76 42.82 -19.98
C GLY A 225 36.18 42.32 -20.18
N LEU A 226 36.32 41.07 -20.64
CA LEU A 226 37.61 40.51 -21.03
C LEU A 226 38.05 41.13 -22.38
N GLY A 227 39.34 41.45 -22.52
CA GLY A 227 39.96 41.80 -23.78
C GLY A 227 40.03 40.59 -24.72
N THR A 228 40.47 40.79 -25.94
CA THR A 228 40.61 39.73 -26.98
C THR A 228 41.68 38.69 -26.60
N ASP A 229 42.51 38.96 -25.59
CA ASP A 229 43.51 38.07 -24.99
C ASP A 229 42.96 37.24 -23.81
N GLY A 230 41.67 37.39 -23.51
CA GLY A 230 41.03 36.71 -22.39
C GLY A 230 41.34 37.32 -21.01
N LYS A 231 41.92 38.50 -20.97
CA LYS A 231 42.27 39.22 -19.73
C LYS A 231 41.42 40.48 -19.53
N VAL A 232 41.29 40.91 -18.30
CA VAL A 232 40.62 42.20 -17.99
C VAL A 232 41.56 43.34 -18.39
N PRO A 233 41.15 44.25 -19.30
CA PRO A 233 41.98 45.39 -19.67
C PRO A 233 42.40 46.23 -18.43
N VAL A 234 43.63 46.68 -18.40
CA VAL A 234 44.17 47.50 -17.29
C VAL A 234 43.34 48.74 -17.02
N SER A 235 42.71 49.30 -18.06
CA SER A 235 41.80 50.45 -17.95
C SER A 235 40.53 50.19 -17.14
N GLN A 236 40.19 48.89 -16.90
CA GLN A 236 39.05 48.49 -16.07
C GLN A 236 39.45 48.03 -14.66
N LEU A 237 40.71 48.06 -14.35
CA LEU A 237 41.23 47.71 -13.03
C LEU A 237 41.55 48.98 -12.25
N PRO A 238 41.20 49.07 -10.97
CA PRO A 238 41.61 50.20 -10.09
C PRO A 238 43.09 50.02 -9.71
N VAL A 239 43.99 50.38 -10.65
CA VAL A 239 45.45 50.25 -10.48
C VAL A 239 45.96 51.45 -9.67
N ASN A 240 46.85 51.22 -8.70
CA ASN A 240 47.49 52.22 -7.86
C ASN A 240 46.52 53.09 -7.05
N THR A 241 45.34 52.54 -6.69
CA THR A 241 44.35 53.20 -5.82
C THR A 241 44.17 52.39 -4.53
N PRO A 242 43.78 53.01 -3.40
CA PRO A 242 43.48 52.28 -2.17
C PRO A 242 42.45 51.19 -2.39
N GLY A 243 42.82 49.92 -2.08
CA GLY A 243 41.98 48.74 -2.30
C GLY A 243 41.98 48.15 -3.73
N GLY A 244 42.74 48.74 -4.66
CA GLY A 244 42.94 48.24 -6.03
C GLY A 244 44.17 47.34 -6.18
N VAL A 245 44.52 47.05 -7.42
CA VAL A 245 45.74 46.27 -7.74
C VAL A 245 46.98 47.15 -7.87
N ALA A 246 48.13 46.72 -7.34
CA ALA A 246 49.39 47.41 -7.50
C ALA A 246 49.89 47.30 -8.96
N GLY A 247 50.23 48.43 -9.57
CA GLY A 247 50.85 48.42 -10.88
C GLY A 247 52.40 48.11 -10.77
N LEU A 248 52.95 47.46 -11.80
CA LEU A 248 54.38 47.28 -11.90
C LEU A 248 55.02 48.56 -12.45
N GLY A 249 56.17 48.94 -11.88
CA GLY A 249 57.04 50.00 -12.43
C GLY A 249 57.72 49.59 -13.74
N GLU A 250 58.48 50.49 -14.34
CA GLU A 250 59.23 50.22 -15.57
C GLU A 250 60.24 49.06 -15.43
N ASP A 251 60.66 48.75 -14.18
CA ASP A 251 61.56 47.64 -13.86
C ASP A 251 60.81 46.33 -13.62
N SER A 252 59.53 46.27 -13.93
CA SER A 252 58.60 45.12 -13.73
C SER A 252 58.45 44.73 -12.23
N LYS A 253 58.68 45.65 -11.34
CA LYS A 253 58.49 45.47 -9.88
C LYS A 253 57.38 46.38 -9.37
N VAL A 254 56.78 46.02 -8.25
CA VAL A 254 55.81 46.86 -7.52
C VAL A 254 56.63 47.93 -6.80
N GLY A 255 56.33 49.19 -7.04
CA GLY A 255 57.00 50.31 -6.36
C GLY A 255 56.83 50.22 -4.84
N THR A 256 57.93 50.52 -4.08
CA THR A 256 57.92 50.42 -2.61
C THR A 256 56.87 51.30 -1.96
N GLY A 257 56.45 52.37 -2.60
CA GLY A 257 55.36 53.25 -2.11
C GLY A 257 53.96 52.61 -2.20
N GLN A 258 53.82 51.43 -2.85
CA GLN A 258 52.57 50.68 -2.99
C GLN A 258 52.51 49.47 -2.06
N LEU A 259 53.58 49.20 -1.34
CA LEU A 259 53.62 48.11 -0.36
C LEU A 259 53.41 48.67 1.04
N PRO A 260 52.60 48.08 1.89
CA PRO A 260 52.47 48.49 3.29
C PRO A 260 53.71 48.02 4.09
N ILE A 261 54.82 48.76 3.93
CA ILE A 261 56.08 48.46 4.60
C ILE A 261 56.05 49.00 6.02
N ASN A 262 56.49 48.20 6.99
CA ASN A 262 56.58 48.59 8.42
C ASN A 262 55.22 49.02 9.04
N THR A 263 54.10 48.42 8.55
CA THR A 263 52.78 48.64 9.11
C THR A 263 52.19 47.32 9.61
N PRO A 264 51.32 47.29 10.62
CA PRO A 264 50.69 46.05 11.08
C PRO A 264 50.00 45.31 9.93
N GLY A 265 50.39 44.06 9.67
CA GLY A 265 49.89 43.22 8.58
C GLY A 265 50.53 43.46 7.21
N GLY A 266 51.50 44.33 7.07
CA GLY A 266 52.24 44.58 5.84
C GLY A 266 53.58 43.79 5.76
N VAL A 267 54.41 44.14 4.78
CA VAL A 267 55.77 43.56 4.64
C VAL A 267 56.79 44.30 5.49
N ALA A 268 57.66 43.55 6.15
CA ALA A 268 58.75 44.15 6.91
C ALA A 268 59.83 44.73 5.97
N GLY A 269 60.23 45.95 6.21
CA GLY A 269 61.34 46.60 5.52
C GLY A 269 62.68 46.21 6.13
N LEU A 270 63.76 46.19 5.33
CA LEU A 270 65.12 46.06 5.84
C LEU A 270 65.66 47.40 6.24
N GLY A 271 66.36 47.46 7.36
CA GLY A 271 67.15 48.64 7.79
C GLY A 271 68.28 48.94 6.85
N ALA A 272 68.97 50.10 7.08
CA ALA A 272 70.12 50.56 6.26
C ALA A 272 71.29 49.51 6.27
N ASP A 273 71.34 48.62 7.23
CA ASP A 273 72.32 47.55 7.38
C ASP A 273 71.93 46.26 6.65
N GLY A 274 70.79 46.26 5.91
CA GLY A 274 70.24 45.15 5.17
C GLY A 274 69.64 44.07 6.05
N LYS A 275 69.33 44.34 7.32
CA LYS A 275 68.68 43.43 8.25
C LYS A 275 67.26 43.90 8.57
N MET A 276 66.42 42.99 8.96
CA MET A 276 65.09 43.29 9.44
C MET A 276 65.18 43.92 10.84
N ASP A 277 64.46 45.05 11.05
CA ASP A 277 64.43 45.70 12.35
C ASP A 277 63.74 44.82 13.38
N THR A 278 64.32 44.66 14.55
CA THR A 278 63.86 43.78 15.61
C THR A 278 62.44 44.12 16.09
N ASP A 279 62.05 45.41 15.96
CA ASP A 279 60.69 45.85 16.33
C ASP A 279 59.58 45.31 15.44
N GLN A 280 59.93 44.71 14.29
CA GLN A 280 59.01 44.13 13.31
C GLN A 280 58.88 42.61 13.42
N LEU A 281 59.70 41.99 14.26
CA LEU A 281 59.61 40.60 14.51
C LEU A 281 58.66 40.28 15.67
N PRO A 282 57.81 39.29 15.60
CA PRO A 282 56.99 38.85 16.70
C PRO A 282 57.85 38.15 17.77
N ILE A 283 58.59 38.94 18.55
CA ILE A 283 59.54 38.46 19.55
C ILE A 283 58.84 38.34 20.90
N ASN A 284 58.99 37.20 21.58
CA ASN A 284 58.44 36.92 22.91
C ASN A 284 56.90 37.07 23.00
N VAL A 285 56.18 36.85 21.89
CA VAL A 285 54.72 36.73 21.86
C VAL A 285 54.34 35.28 21.56
N PRO A 286 53.12 34.81 21.90
CA PRO A 286 52.69 33.48 21.56
C PRO A 286 52.88 33.17 20.06
N ASN A 287 53.55 32.08 19.73
CA ASN A 287 53.94 31.66 18.37
C ASN A 287 54.96 32.57 17.65
N GLY A 288 55.60 33.50 18.38
CA GLY A 288 56.64 34.34 17.87
C GLY A 288 58.06 33.72 18.02
N ILE A 289 59.10 34.56 17.73
CA ILE A 289 60.48 34.16 17.86
C ILE A 289 60.95 34.39 19.32
N PRO A 290 61.43 33.37 20.05
CA PRO A 290 61.95 33.57 21.39
C PRO A 290 63.33 34.25 21.35
N THR A 291 63.53 35.16 22.27
CA THR A 291 64.84 35.82 22.43
C THR A 291 65.67 35.13 23.50
N LEU A 292 67.02 35.20 23.36
CA LEU A 292 67.92 34.79 24.40
C LEU A 292 67.96 35.82 25.53
N GLY A 293 67.98 35.36 26.77
CA GLY A 293 68.25 36.18 27.92
C GLY A 293 69.68 36.78 27.90
N ALA A 294 69.98 37.69 28.85
CA ALA A 294 71.30 38.29 28.97
C ALA A 294 72.42 37.25 29.23
N ASP A 295 72.09 36.04 29.64
CA ASP A 295 72.94 34.88 29.85
C ASP A 295 73.14 34.01 28.58
N GLY A 296 72.56 34.45 27.43
CA GLY A 296 72.64 33.73 26.16
C GLY A 296 71.78 32.49 26.07
N LYS A 297 70.80 32.28 26.97
CA LYS A 297 69.94 31.14 27.02
C LYS A 297 68.49 31.54 26.76
N LEU A 298 67.71 30.59 26.24
CA LEU A 298 66.23 30.78 26.16
C LEU A 298 65.62 30.77 27.55
N SER A 299 64.62 31.67 27.79
CA SER A 299 63.87 31.62 29.03
C SER A 299 63.14 30.26 29.17
N ALA A 300 62.93 29.80 30.39
CA ALA A 300 62.24 28.53 30.63
C ALA A 300 60.83 28.52 30.03
N ASP A 301 60.18 29.70 29.94
CA ASP A 301 58.83 29.88 29.35
C ASP A 301 58.82 29.82 27.80
N SER A 302 60.02 29.95 27.18
CA SER A 302 60.20 29.86 25.72
C SER A 302 60.66 28.46 25.26
N LEU A 303 60.91 27.56 26.17
CA LEU A 303 61.23 26.18 25.87
C LEU A 303 59.97 25.35 25.68
N PRO A 304 59.95 24.38 24.70
CA PRO A 304 58.90 23.40 24.71
C PRO A 304 58.81 22.75 26.09
N GLN A 305 57.61 22.63 26.65
CA GLN A 305 57.38 22.04 27.96
C GLN A 305 57.70 20.51 27.86
N VAL A 306 58.98 20.20 28.12
CA VAL A 306 59.47 18.81 28.13
C VAL A 306 58.97 18.12 29.42
N GLY A 307 58.09 17.14 29.28
CA GLY A 307 57.53 16.37 30.39
C GLY A 307 56.12 16.66 30.80
N MET A 308 55.40 17.59 30.13
CA MET A 308 53.94 17.70 30.31
C MET A 308 53.20 16.93 29.22
N THR A 309 52.31 16.06 29.65
CA THR A 309 51.47 15.24 28.77
C THR A 309 50.13 15.92 28.48
N ALA A 310 49.75 15.99 27.23
CA ALA A 310 48.36 16.30 26.86
C ALA A 310 47.50 15.03 27.06
N GLN A 311 46.23 15.22 27.32
CA GLN A 311 45.31 14.09 27.45
C GLN A 311 44.30 14.04 26.31
N ILE A 312 44.10 12.85 25.76
CA ILE A 312 43.00 12.57 24.85
C ILE A 312 42.02 11.65 25.56
N VAL A 313 40.79 12.15 25.85
CA VAL A 313 39.72 11.39 26.47
C VAL A 313 38.75 10.97 25.39
N VAL A 314 38.63 9.68 25.16
CA VAL A 314 37.77 9.09 24.15
C VAL A 314 36.54 8.49 24.81
N THR A 315 35.35 8.90 24.40
CA THR A 315 34.10 8.22 24.76
C THR A 315 33.74 7.25 23.65
N ALA A 316 33.51 5.99 23.99
CA ALA A 316 33.07 4.96 23.05
C ALA A 316 32.15 3.94 23.77
N PRO A 317 31.41 3.08 23.06
CA PRO A 317 30.58 2.05 23.69
C PRO A 317 31.41 1.12 24.57
N THR A 318 30.95 0.86 25.80
CA THR A 318 31.61 -0.02 26.79
C THR A 318 32.01 -1.36 26.20
N GLY A 319 33.21 -1.84 26.51
CA GLY A 319 33.81 -3.09 25.99
C GLY A 319 34.41 -2.94 24.59
N SER A 320 34.61 -1.70 24.12
CA SER A 320 35.42 -1.43 22.93
C SER A 320 36.94 -1.57 23.23
N THR A 321 37.74 -1.91 22.23
CA THR A 321 39.17 -1.68 22.26
C THR A 321 39.42 -0.36 21.56
N VAL A 322 39.99 0.61 22.29
CA VAL A 322 40.28 1.95 21.76
C VAL A 322 41.78 2.19 21.67
N THR A 323 42.24 2.75 20.57
CA THR A 323 43.64 3.15 20.35
C THR A 323 43.70 4.57 19.83
N ALA A 324 44.78 5.28 20.20
CA ALA A 324 45.15 6.56 19.60
C ALA A 324 46.52 6.37 18.88
N THR A 325 46.62 6.78 17.61
CA THR A 325 47.80 6.50 16.79
C THR A 325 48.31 7.82 16.18
N LEU A 326 49.61 8.07 16.36
CA LEU A 326 50.33 9.17 15.71
C LEU A 326 51.45 8.59 14.86
N GLY A 327 51.36 8.68 13.55
CA GLY A 327 52.31 8.02 12.64
C GLY A 327 52.35 6.50 12.87
N THR A 328 53.47 5.99 13.33
CA THR A 328 53.68 4.57 13.68
C THR A 328 53.48 4.26 15.17
N LYS A 329 53.35 5.31 16.01
CA LYS A 329 53.26 5.15 17.47
C LYS A 329 51.82 4.93 17.87
N VAL A 330 51.52 3.83 18.54
CA VAL A 330 50.18 3.43 19.00
C VAL A 330 50.11 3.55 20.52
N TYR A 331 49.14 4.27 21.01
CA TYR A 331 48.81 4.40 22.41
C TYR A 331 47.60 3.52 22.74
N THR A 332 47.66 2.86 23.88
CA THR A 332 46.56 2.05 24.43
C THR A 332 46.11 2.59 25.77
N ALA A 333 44.85 2.45 26.12
CA ALA A 333 44.33 2.86 27.41
C ALA A 333 43.31 1.83 27.90
N THR A 334 43.09 1.81 29.22
CA THR A 334 42.09 0.96 29.87
C THR A 334 40.79 1.69 30.00
N GLU A 335 39.69 0.97 29.80
CA GLU A 335 38.32 1.53 29.94
C GLU A 335 38.01 1.88 31.40
N SER A 336 37.43 3.05 31.60
CA SER A 336 36.84 3.45 32.85
C SER A 336 35.52 4.18 32.60
N GLY A 337 34.36 3.51 32.83
CA GLY A 337 33.05 4.09 32.66
C GLY A 337 32.71 4.54 31.21
N GLY A 338 33.12 3.76 30.20
CA GLY A 338 32.90 4.08 28.78
C GLY A 338 33.85 5.15 28.24
N LYS A 339 34.97 5.42 28.98
CA LYS A 339 35.98 6.39 28.57
C LYS A 339 37.36 5.73 28.58
N TRP A 340 38.21 6.17 27.66
CA TRP A 340 39.62 5.81 27.52
C TRP A 340 40.47 7.10 27.56
N THR A 341 41.39 7.20 28.48
CA THR A 341 42.26 8.37 28.62
C THR A 341 43.68 8.00 28.15
N PHE A 342 44.19 8.75 27.21
CA PHE A 342 45.54 8.61 26.65
C PHE A 342 46.36 9.81 27.07
N ASP A 343 47.44 9.57 27.78
CA ASP A 343 48.47 10.58 28.05
C ASP A 343 49.42 10.60 26.88
N VAL A 344 49.57 11.71 26.18
CA VAL A 344 50.37 11.85 24.96
C VAL A 344 51.36 12.99 25.10
N GLU A 345 52.58 12.75 24.68
CA GLU A 345 53.72 13.69 24.79
C GLU A 345 54.02 14.38 23.47
N ASP A 346 53.58 13.79 22.36
CA ASP A 346 53.87 14.28 21.01
C ASP A 346 52.73 15.11 20.46
N TYR A 347 52.99 16.24 19.87
CA TYR A 347 52.04 17.05 19.15
C TYR A 347 51.78 16.52 17.75
N GLY A 348 50.57 16.59 17.28
CA GLY A 348 50.20 16.12 15.97
C GLY A 348 48.74 15.67 15.89
N THR A 349 48.36 15.15 14.73
CA THR A 349 47.01 14.62 14.51
C THR A 349 46.99 13.12 14.80
N TYR A 350 46.28 12.75 15.86
CA TYR A 350 46.08 11.39 16.28
C TYR A 350 44.87 10.79 15.57
N THR A 351 45.00 9.61 15.03
CA THR A 351 43.86 8.80 14.59
C THR A 351 43.36 7.99 15.77
N ILE A 352 42.14 8.24 16.19
CA ILE A 352 41.43 7.52 17.24
C ILE A 352 40.60 6.41 16.61
N LYS A 353 40.82 5.17 17.08
CA LYS A 353 40.11 4.00 16.54
C LYS A 353 39.50 3.19 17.68
N ALA A 354 38.20 2.95 17.62
CA ALA A 354 37.48 2.03 18.48
C ALA A 354 37.03 0.80 17.69
N THR A 355 37.20 -0.40 18.29
CA THR A 355 36.75 -1.67 17.69
C THR A 355 35.99 -2.49 18.71
N LYS A 356 34.85 -3.08 18.29
CA LYS A 356 34.05 -4.00 19.10
C LYS A 356 33.24 -4.92 18.18
N ASN A 357 33.24 -6.22 18.43
CA ASN A 357 32.44 -7.20 17.68
C ASN A 357 32.62 -7.08 16.15
N GLY A 358 33.80 -6.79 15.67
CA GLY A 358 34.11 -6.64 14.24
C GLY A 358 33.70 -5.28 13.63
N GLN A 359 33.08 -4.41 14.39
CA GLN A 359 32.80 -3.02 13.97
C GLN A 359 34.02 -2.12 14.30
N THR A 360 34.17 -1.08 13.51
CA THR A 360 35.22 -0.08 13.69
C THR A 360 34.63 1.31 13.54
N ALA A 361 34.98 2.20 14.46
CA ALA A 361 34.72 3.63 14.37
C ALA A 361 36.07 4.37 14.45
N THR A 362 36.19 5.46 13.71
CA THR A 362 37.42 6.27 13.68
C THR A 362 37.11 7.74 13.75
N ASP A 363 37.97 8.50 14.41
CA ASP A 363 37.95 9.96 14.46
C ASP A 363 39.39 10.46 14.50
N THR A 364 39.62 11.77 14.43
CA THR A 364 40.92 12.38 14.54
C THR A 364 40.94 13.47 15.60
N VAL A 365 42.00 13.53 16.37
CA VAL A 365 42.24 14.58 17.36
C VAL A 365 43.61 15.22 17.09
N THR A 366 43.61 16.53 16.86
CA THR A 366 44.88 17.28 16.69
C THR A 366 45.29 17.89 18.01
N VAL A 367 46.40 17.40 18.54
CA VAL A 367 47.06 17.87 19.77
C VAL A 367 48.10 18.95 19.39
N SER A 368 47.85 20.19 19.84
CA SER A 368 48.75 21.33 19.55
C SER A 368 49.28 22.01 20.79
N VAL A 369 48.68 21.80 21.96
CA VAL A 369 49.07 22.34 23.26
C VAL A 369 48.81 21.32 24.37
N VAL A 370 49.40 21.53 25.54
CA VAL A 370 49.15 20.69 26.71
C VAL A 370 47.79 21.04 27.29
N GLN A 371 46.80 20.26 26.96
CA GLN A 371 45.43 20.32 27.48
C GLN A 371 44.74 19.01 27.32
N GLN A 372 43.45 18.93 27.75
CA GLN A 372 42.59 17.80 27.50
C GLN A 372 41.82 17.99 26.20
N TYR A 373 41.85 16.97 25.35
CA TYR A 373 41.10 16.85 24.11
C TYR A 373 40.05 15.74 24.26
N THR A 374 38.97 15.83 23.53
CA THR A 374 37.90 14.81 23.60
C THR A 374 37.56 14.31 22.20
N ALA A 375 37.23 13.02 22.09
CA ALA A 375 36.63 12.40 20.93
C ALA A 375 35.46 11.53 21.36
N THR A 376 34.44 11.42 20.50
CA THR A 376 33.29 10.52 20.75
C THR A 376 33.10 9.63 19.54
N LEU A 377 33.15 8.32 19.78
CA LEU A 377 33.00 7.31 18.73
C LEU A 377 31.74 6.48 18.97
N SER A 378 30.97 6.25 17.93
CA SER A 378 29.83 5.34 17.91
C SER A 378 29.96 4.38 16.75
N TYR A 379 29.38 3.18 16.89
CA TYR A 379 29.33 2.23 15.79
C TYR A 379 28.04 2.45 14.99
N PHE A 380 28.17 2.20 13.69
CA PHE A 380 27.02 2.23 12.80
C PHE A 380 25.98 1.21 13.25
N THR A 381 24.74 1.63 13.46
CA THR A 381 23.58 0.78 13.72
C THR A 381 22.37 1.33 13.02
N ALA A 382 21.56 0.43 12.43
CA ALA A 382 20.27 0.78 11.87
C ALA A 382 19.28 -0.36 12.14
N THR A 383 18.01 -0.11 12.02
CA THR A 383 16.94 -1.09 12.24
C THR A 383 16.18 -1.33 10.95
N ILE A 384 15.94 -2.61 10.62
CA ILE A 384 14.99 -3.02 9.61
C ILE A 384 13.80 -3.63 10.34
N HIS A 385 12.67 -2.91 10.34
CA HIS A 385 11.41 -3.34 10.94
C HIS A 385 10.56 -4.06 9.90
N VAL A 386 10.33 -5.35 10.08
CA VAL A 386 9.60 -6.19 9.12
C VAL A 386 8.24 -6.56 9.70
N SER A 387 7.17 -6.28 8.93
CA SER A 387 5.82 -6.74 9.21
C SER A 387 5.46 -7.89 8.27
N ILE A 388 5.02 -9.01 8.83
CA ILE A 388 4.62 -10.25 8.14
C ILE A 388 3.74 -11.08 9.06
N ASP A 389 3.08 -12.11 8.56
CA ASP A 389 2.26 -13.01 9.38
C ASP A 389 3.03 -13.59 10.58
N SER A 390 2.38 -13.59 11.74
CA SER A 390 2.91 -14.15 12.99
C SER A 390 3.43 -15.58 12.79
N GLY A 391 4.58 -15.89 13.38
CA GLY A 391 5.22 -17.21 13.28
C GLY A 391 5.99 -17.48 11.98
N SER A 392 6.08 -16.49 11.08
CA SER A 392 6.94 -16.59 9.89
C SER A 392 8.42 -16.60 10.30
N THR A 393 9.24 -17.42 9.65
CA THR A 393 10.70 -17.33 9.76
C THR A 393 11.18 -16.27 8.79
N VAL A 394 11.78 -15.19 9.31
CA VAL A 394 12.27 -14.07 8.51
C VAL A 394 13.79 -14.08 8.51
N THR A 395 14.40 -13.95 7.33
CA THR A 395 15.83 -13.78 7.15
C THR A 395 16.14 -12.39 6.60
N CYS A 396 17.23 -11.80 7.11
CA CYS A 396 17.77 -10.52 6.64
C CYS A 396 19.20 -10.79 6.16
N THR A 397 19.45 -10.64 4.85
CA THR A 397 20.69 -11.05 4.20
C THR A 397 21.36 -9.89 3.48
N LYS A 398 22.68 -9.74 3.68
CA LYS A 398 23.54 -8.84 2.89
C LYS A 398 24.84 -9.57 2.55
N GLY A 399 25.06 -9.86 1.26
CA GLY A 399 26.16 -10.69 0.81
C GLY A 399 26.13 -12.07 1.46
N SER A 400 27.21 -12.46 2.16
CA SER A 400 27.27 -13.73 2.89
C SER A 400 26.73 -13.67 4.33
N LYS A 401 26.34 -12.50 4.82
CA LYS A 401 25.85 -12.32 6.19
C LYS A 401 24.33 -12.46 6.22
N THR A 402 23.82 -13.40 7.01
CA THR A 402 22.40 -13.65 7.19
C THR A 402 22.06 -13.68 8.68
N GLN A 403 21.03 -12.95 9.07
CA GLN A 403 20.35 -13.06 10.37
C GLN A 403 19.01 -13.75 10.13
N SER A 404 18.56 -14.58 11.09
CA SER A 404 17.25 -15.24 11.03
C SER A 404 16.52 -15.05 12.34
N LYS A 405 15.23 -14.69 12.27
CA LYS A 405 14.34 -14.50 13.42
C LYS A 405 12.93 -14.95 13.06
N THR A 406 12.13 -15.25 14.07
CA THR A 406 10.70 -15.57 13.90
C THR A 406 9.86 -14.32 14.21
N ALA A 407 8.89 -14.02 13.34
CA ALA A 407 7.96 -12.93 13.57
C ALA A 407 7.12 -13.17 14.83
N SER A 408 6.95 -12.11 15.63
CA SER A 408 6.22 -12.13 16.90
C SER A 408 4.73 -12.47 16.72
N ALA A 409 4.01 -12.60 17.81
CA ALA A 409 2.55 -12.79 17.80
C ALA A 409 1.81 -11.60 17.16
N THR A 410 2.41 -10.41 17.16
CA THR A 410 1.90 -9.21 16.47
C THR A 410 2.27 -9.16 14.98
N GLY A 411 3.00 -10.16 14.46
CA GLY A 411 3.41 -10.19 13.08
C GLY A 411 4.56 -9.24 12.74
N THR A 412 5.45 -8.95 13.70
CA THR A 412 6.60 -8.05 13.50
C THR A 412 7.91 -8.70 13.94
N VAL A 413 9.01 -8.26 13.31
CA VAL A 413 10.37 -8.63 13.71
C VAL A 413 11.36 -7.52 13.34
N ASP A 414 12.30 -7.22 14.25
CA ASP A 414 13.32 -6.21 14.04
C ASP A 414 14.69 -6.83 13.82
N PHE A 415 15.41 -6.36 12.81
CA PHE A 415 16.81 -6.67 12.57
C PHE A 415 17.67 -5.43 12.81
N THR A 416 18.59 -5.54 13.77
CA THR A 416 19.65 -4.55 13.92
C THR A 416 20.77 -4.89 12.95
N VAL A 417 21.14 -3.93 12.11
CA VAL A 417 22.19 -4.06 11.12
C VAL A 417 23.30 -3.04 11.39
N THR A 418 24.53 -3.39 11.02
CA THR A 418 25.75 -2.68 11.40
C THR A 418 26.51 -2.11 10.21
N GLU A 419 25.89 -2.12 9.04
CA GLU A 419 26.48 -1.63 7.80
C GLU A 419 25.40 -0.98 6.92
N SER A 420 25.75 0.08 6.21
CA SER A 420 24.90 0.63 5.15
C SER A 420 24.84 -0.30 3.93
N GLY A 421 23.80 -0.17 3.13
CA GLY A 421 23.61 -0.92 1.88
C GLY A 421 22.24 -1.59 1.80
N THR A 422 22.02 -2.36 0.73
CA THR A 422 20.73 -3.06 0.49
C THR A 422 20.78 -4.45 1.10
N TYR A 423 19.73 -4.77 1.85
CA TYR A 423 19.46 -6.07 2.48
C TYR A 423 18.32 -6.74 1.78
N THR A 424 18.43 -8.03 1.50
CA THR A 424 17.30 -8.88 1.06
C THR A 424 16.59 -9.43 2.30
N ILE A 425 15.28 -9.25 2.38
CA ILE A 425 14.44 -9.71 3.47
C ILE A 425 13.54 -10.80 2.92
N THR A 426 13.70 -12.03 3.40
CA THR A 426 12.91 -13.18 2.95
C THR A 426 12.14 -13.74 4.14
N ALA A 427 10.83 -13.95 4.01
CA ALA A 427 10.02 -14.62 5.01
C ALA A 427 9.49 -15.95 4.48
N THR A 428 9.46 -16.98 5.32
CA THR A 428 8.92 -18.31 4.98
C THR A 428 7.96 -18.78 6.07
N LYS A 429 6.83 -19.38 5.65
CA LYS A 429 5.85 -20.01 6.54
C LYS A 429 5.06 -21.05 5.78
N SER A 430 4.97 -22.26 6.31
CA SER A 430 4.18 -23.36 5.72
C SER A 430 4.49 -23.65 4.24
N GLY A 431 5.74 -23.41 3.80
CA GLY A 431 6.18 -23.62 2.42
C GLY A 431 6.00 -22.39 1.50
N GLU A 432 5.33 -21.35 1.96
CA GLU A 432 5.20 -20.09 1.23
C GLU A 432 6.41 -19.20 1.49
N THR A 433 6.75 -18.34 0.54
CA THR A 433 7.87 -17.40 0.61
C THR A 433 7.42 -16.01 0.16
N ALA A 434 7.84 -15.00 0.93
CA ALA A 434 7.70 -13.59 0.57
C ALA A 434 9.07 -12.92 0.64
N GLU A 435 9.38 -12.03 -0.29
CA GLU A 435 10.67 -11.36 -0.38
C GLU A 435 10.51 -9.87 -0.72
N ASP A 436 11.38 -9.05 -0.15
CA ASP A 436 11.53 -7.62 -0.46
C ASP A 436 12.93 -7.17 -0.07
N THR A 437 13.26 -5.91 -0.32
CA THR A 437 14.57 -5.34 0.01
C THR A 437 14.45 -4.13 0.92
N ALA A 438 15.46 -3.94 1.78
CA ALA A 438 15.61 -2.76 2.62
C ALA A 438 16.94 -2.09 2.35
N THR A 439 16.96 -0.80 2.01
CA THR A 439 18.20 -0.05 1.80
C THR A 439 18.47 0.87 2.98
N ILE A 440 19.59 0.65 3.66
CA ILE A 440 20.08 1.45 4.77
C ILE A 440 21.16 2.40 4.25
N THR A 441 20.96 3.70 4.46
CA THR A 441 21.87 4.75 3.98
C THR A 441 22.54 5.56 5.10
N ALA A 442 21.98 5.55 6.31
CA ALA A 442 22.45 6.37 7.43
C ALA A 442 22.45 5.61 8.75
N ASP A 443 23.34 6.03 9.67
CA ASP A 443 23.33 5.58 11.06
C ASP A 443 22.05 6.01 11.76
N GLY A 444 21.54 5.17 12.66
CA GLY A 444 20.27 5.39 13.37
C GLY A 444 19.00 5.23 12.52
N GLN A 445 19.10 4.92 11.22
CA GLN A 445 17.95 4.79 10.33
C GLN A 445 17.08 3.60 10.72
N THR A 446 15.75 3.77 10.63
CA THR A 446 14.78 2.66 10.63
C THR A 446 14.11 2.59 9.27
N VAL A 447 14.12 1.40 8.66
CA VAL A 447 13.42 1.11 7.40
C VAL A 447 12.31 0.10 7.68
N ASN A 448 11.08 0.44 7.29
CA ASN A 448 9.94 -0.45 7.41
C ASN A 448 9.77 -1.28 6.13
N VAL A 449 9.66 -2.59 6.27
CA VAL A 449 9.39 -3.55 5.20
C VAL A 449 8.09 -4.27 5.52
N LYS A 450 7.15 -4.27 4.60
CA LYS A 450 5.90 -5.02 4.72
C LYS A 450 5.92 -6.17 3.73
N LEU A 451 6.15 -7.38 4.24
CA LEU A 451 6.07 -8.60 3.46
C LEU A 451 4.65 -9.17 3.49
N ALA A 452 4.31 -9.91 2.47
CA ALA A 452 3.08 -10.69 2.45
C ALA A 452 3.26 -11.85 1.46
N TYR A 453 2.76 -13.03 1.83
CA TYR A 453 2.78 -14.19 0.95
C TYR A 453 1.93 -13.92 -0.28
N ARG A 454 2.39 -14.42 -1.41
CA ARG A 454 1.76 -14.22 -2.72
C ARG A 454 1.17 -15.54 -3.16
N HIS A 455 -0.08 -15.49 -3.61
CA HIS A 455 -0.78 -16.65 -4.11
C HIS A 455 -0.97 -16.54 -5.63
N ILE A 456 -0.68 -17.62 -6.34
CA ILE A 456 -0.86 -17.73 -7.78
C ILE A 456 -1.74 -18.92 -8.09
N TYR A 457 -2.85 -18.68 -8.78
CA TYR A 457 -3.80 -19.67 -9.23
C TYR A 457 -3.80 -19.72 -10.75
N GLY A 458 -3.66 -20.91 -11.32
CA GLY A 458 -3.52 -21.05 -12.75
C GLY A 458 -4.42 -22.12 -13.37
N VAL A 459 -4.64 -21.96 -14.68
CA VAL A 459 -5.25 -22.96 -15.55
C VAL A 459 -4.54 -22.99 -16.89
N VAL A 460 -4.47 -24.16 -17.50
CA VAL A 460 -3.92 -24.37 -18.85
C VAL A 460 -4.93 -25.14 -19.70
N TRP A 461 -5.21 -24.60 -20.87
CA TRP A 461 -5.94 -25.30 -21.92
C TRP A 461 -4.94 -25.75 -22.99
N ASP A 462 -5.01 -26.99 -23.40
CA ASP A 462 -4.04 -27.61 -24.32
C ASP A 462 -4.31 -27.29 -25.79
N GLY A 463 -5.39 -26.56 -26.10
CA GLY A 463 -5.78 -26.21 -27.47
C GLY A 463 -6.47 -27.33 -28.24
N THR A 464 -6.86 -28.41 -27.55
CA THR A 464 -7.67 -29.51 -28.15
C THR A 464 -9.17 -29.19 -28.12
N SER A 465 -10.00 -30.09 -28.65
CA SER A 465 -11.45 -29.87 -28.73
C SER A 465 -12.19 -29.92 -27.39
N THR A 466 -11.50 -30.18 -26.28
CA THR A 466 -12.10 -30.09 -24.94
C THR A 466 -12.44 -28.65 -24.54
N THR A 467 -13.55 -28.49 -23.81
CA THR A 467 -13.87 -27.22 -23.15
C THR A 467 -13.11 -27.05 -21.81
N VAL A 468 -12.60 -28.17 -21.27
CA VAL A 468 -12.01 -28.24 -19.93
C VAL A 468 -10.55 -27.79 -19.94
N TRP A 469 -10.20 -26.98 -18.94
CA TRP A 469 -8.84 -26.57 -18.62
C TRP A 469 -8.28 -27.44 -17.50
N SER A 470 -6.98 -27.66 -17.50
CA SER A 470 -6.28 -28.28 -16.37
C SER A 470 -5.82 -27.20 -15.39
N ARG A 471 -6.06 -27.42 -14.09
CA ARG A 471 -5.60 -26.50 -13.05
C ARG A 471 -4.10 -26.62 -12.85
N THR A 472 -3.46 -25.50 -12.57
CA THR A 472 -2.00 -25.39 -12.31
C THR A 472 -1.74 -24.49 -11.11
N ASP A 473 -0.49 -24.36 -10.75
CA ASP A 473 -0.03 -23.52 -9.64
C ASP A 473 -0.75 -23.97 -8.33
N GLU A 474 -1.11 -23.07 -7.43
CA GLU A 474 -1.78 -23.44 -6.17
C GLU A 474 -3.18 -24.07 -6.36
N ALA A 475 -3.81 -23.80 -7.49
CA ALA A 475 -5.10 -24.39 -7.82
C ALA A 475 -5.01 -25.85 -8.30
N ALA A 476 -3.83 -26.42 -8.51
CA ALA A 476 -3.62 -27.74 -9.13
C ALA A 476 -4.40 -28.88 -8.43
N SER A 477 -4.59 -28.78 -7.13
CA SER A 477 -5.32 -29.78 -6.33
C SER A 477 -6.79 -29.42 -6.06
N PHE A 478 -7.29 -28.27 -6.55
CA PHE A 478 -8.64 -27.83 -6.25
C PHE A 478 -9.69 -28.65 -7.00
N VAL A 479 -10.75 -28.98 -6.32
CA VAL A 479 -11.93 -29.57 -6.93
C VAL A 479 -12.71 -28.54 -7.74
N ASN A 480 -13.53 -28.99 -8.67
CA ASN A 480 -14.40 -28.07 -9.42
C ASN A 480 -15.48 -27.48 -8.51
N PRO A 481 -15.81 -26.17 -8.67
CA PRO A 481 -16.92 -25.57 -7.98
C PRO A 481 -18.23 -26.33 -8.18
N THR A 482 -19.07 -26.30 -7.17
CA THR A 482 -20.44 -26.81 -7.22
C THR A 482 -21.41 -25.62 -7.15
N PRO A 483 -21.82 -25.04 -8.29
CA PRO A 483 -22.77 -23.93 -8.31
C PRO A 483 -24.13 -24.34 -7.73
N TYR A 484 -24.84 -23.38 -7.15
CA TYR A 484 -26.21 -23.58 -6.70
C TYR A 484 -27.15 -23.93 -7.86
N ARG A 485 -28.17 -24.73 -7.58
CA ARG A 485 -29.37 -24.95 -8.39
C ARG A 485 -30.58 -25.10 -7.46
N ALA A 486 -31.77 -24.76 -7.93
CA ALA A 486 -32.94 -24.86 -7.08
C ALA A 486 -33.09 -26.29 -6.49
N GLY A 487 -33.31 -26.34 -5.17
CA GLY A 487 -33.41 -27.57 -4.40
C GLY A 487 -32.06 -28.24 -4.02
N ALA A 488 -30.90 -27.65 -4.40
CA ALA A 488 -29.62 -28.16 -3.96
C ALA A 488 -29.35 -27.88 -2.50
N THR A 489 -28.84 -28.86 -1.78
CA THR A 489 -28.44 -28.76 -0.36
C THR A 489 -26.93 -28.58 -0.19
N SER A 490 -26.14 -28.73 -1.27
CA SER A 490 -24.69 -28.57 -1.27
C SER A 490 -24.27 -27.75 -2.46
N TYR A 491 -23.48 -26.72 -2.21
CA TYR A 491 -22.88 -25.80 -3.18
C TYR A 491 -21.65 -25.14 -2.55
N GLY A 492 -20.73 -24.67 -3.36
CA GLY A 492 -19.50 -24.01 -2.91
C GLY A 492 -18.40 -24.00 -3.97
N SER A 493 -17.38 -23.22 -3.72
CA SER A 493 -16.18 -23.13 -4.53
C SER A 493 -14.93 -23.12 -3.65
N PRO A 494 -13.86 -23.82 -4.01
CA PRO A 494 -12.58 -23.70 -3.31
C PRO A 494 -12.05 -22.25 -3.31
N PHE A 495 -12.54 -21.41 -4.21
CA PHE A 495 -12.16 -20.00 -4.32
C PHE A 495 -12.97 -19.03 -3.43
N ASP A 496 -13.96 -19.49 -2.66
CA ASP A 496 -14.84 -18.63 -1.88
C ASP A 496 -14.13 -17.81 -0.81
N ASN A 497 -13.04 -18.34 -0.27
CA ASN A 497 -12.24 -17.67 0.75
C ASN A 497 -10.89 -17.16 0.21
N LEU A 498 -10.65 -17.23 -1.09
CA LEU A 498 -9.40 -16.86 -1.73
C LEU A 498 -9.55 -15.52 -2.48
N TYR A 499 -8.57 -14.63 -2.30
CA TYR A 499 -8.51 -13.39 -3.04
C TYR A 499 -8.05 -13.65 -4.49
N PRO A 500 -8.62 -13.00 -5.51
CA PRO A 500 -9.58 -11.89 -5.46
C PRO A 500 -11.06 -12.30 -5.32
N TRP A 501 -11.43 -13.56 -5.49
CA TRP A 501 -12.83 -14.04 -5.50
C TRP A 501 -13.57 -13.75 -4.20
N SER A 502 -12.92 -13.88 -3.04
CA SER A 502 -13.51 -13.55 -1.72
C SER A 502 -13.85 -12.07 -1.56
N GLY A 503 -13.20 -11.21 -2.32
CA GLY A 503 -13.44 -9.76 -2.34
C GLY A 503 -14.56 -9.33 -3.30
N MET A 504 -15.12 -10.26 -4.09
CA MET A 504 -16.29 -9.98 -4.93
C MET A 504 -17.54 -9.93 -4.06
N VAL A 505 -17.99 -8.73 -3.72
CA VAL A 505 -19.09 -8.49 -2.78
C VAL A 505 -20.13 -7.56 -3.37
N ARG A 506 -21.37 -7.67 -2.87
CA ARG A 506 -22.47 -6.75 -3.23
C ARG A 506 -22.29 -5.41 -2.56
N VAL A 507 -22.54 -4.35 -3.31
CA VAL A 507 -22.47 -2.96 -2.83
C VAL A 507 -23.68 -2.21 -3.37
N THR A 508 -24.35 -1.43 -2.52
CA THR A 508 -25.42 -0.52 -2.95
C THR A 508 -24.84 0.88 -3.11
N ASP A 509 -24.99 1.44 -4.30
CA ASP A 509 -24.62 2.82 -4.61
C ASP A 509 -25.88 3.67 -4.84
N ALA A 510 -25.93 4.85 -4.24
CA ALA A 510 -27.11 5.72 -4.32
C ALA A 510 -27.42 6.19 -5.76
N VAL A 511 -26.40 6.28 -6.60
CA VAL A 511 -26.49 6.78 -7.98
C VAL A 511 -26.63 5.64 -8.98
N ALA A 512 -25.75 4.64 -8.90
CA ALA A 512 -25.69 3.54 -9.87
C ALA A 512 -26.59 2.34 -9.51
N GLY A 513 -27.04 2.22 -8.27
CA GLY A 513 -27.88 1.13 -7.78
C GLY A 513 -27.09 -0.03 -7.19
N GLU A 514 -27.56 -1.26 -7.38
CA GLU A 514 -26.93 -2.48 -6.86
C GLU A 514 -25.73 -2.90 -7.72
N LEU A 515 -24.56 -2.99 -7.12
CA LEU A 515 -23.30 -3.27 -7.78
C LEU A 515 -22.63 -4.52 -7.20
N VAL A 516 -21.66 -5.04 -7.93
CA VAL A 516 -20.70 -6.02 -7.46
C VAL A 516 -19.31 -5.38 -7.53
N ALA A 517 -18.64 -5.31 -6.40
CA ALA A 517 -17.24 -4.90 -6.31
C ALA A 517 -16.34 -6.03 -6.80
N ILE A 518 -15.32 -5.72 -7.58
CA ILE A 518 -14.28 -6.65 -8.02
C ILE A 518 -12.95 -6.05 -7.58
N PRO A 519 -12.18 -6.73 -6.70
CA PRO A 519 -10.90 -6.22 -6.24
C PRO A 519 -9.80 -6.43 -7.29
N LYS A 520 -8.75 -5.59 -7.20
CA LYS A 520 -7.58 -5.65 -8.09
C LYS A 520 -6.85 -6.97 -7.94
N PHE A 521 -6.44 -7.53 -9.05
CA PHE A 521 -5.57 -8.69 -9.14
C PHE A 521 -4.59 -8.54 -10.31
N TRP A 522 -3.61 -9.40 -10.38
CA TRP A 522 -2.64 -9.44 -11.47
C TRP A 522 -2.82 -10.72 -12.27
N TYR A 523 -2.61 -10.66 -13.57
CA TYR A 523 -2.77 -11.81 -14.47
C TYR A 523 -1.56 -11.99 -15.37
N LYS A 524 -1.39 -13.21 -15.86
CA LYS A 524 -0.44 -13.55 -16.90
C LYS A 524 -1.05 -14.52 -17.88
N TRP A 525 -1.07 -14.12 -19.14
CA TRP A 525 -1.34 -15.04 -20.24
C TRP A 525 -0.03 -15.57 -20.81
N THR A 526 0.03 -16.88 -21.09
CA THR A 526 1.13 -17.52 -21.80
C THR A 526 0.56 -18.38 -22.93
N LYS A 527 1.07 -18.19 -24.14
CA LYS A 527 0.69 -19.00 -25.32
C LYS A 527 1.87 -19.85 -25.77
N SER A 528 1.63 -21.14 -26.03
CA SER A 528 2.62 -22.07 -26.59
C SER A 528 1.93 -22.98 -27.62
N GLY A 529 2.22 -22.79 -28.90
CA GLY A 529 1.44 -23.46 -29.97
C GLY A 529 -0.05 -23.04 -29.87
N ASN A 530 -0.95 -24.03 -29.75
CA ASN A 530 -2.37 -23.79 -29.52
C ASN A 530 -2.76 -23.75 -28.04
N SER A 531 -1.84 -24.07 -27.15
CA SER A 531 -2.09 -24.05 -25.72
C SER A 531 -2.11 -22.63 -25.17
N LEU A 532 -3.02 -22.38 -24.23
CA LEU A 532 -3.12 -21.15 -23.46
C LEU A 532 -2.98 -21.46 -21.97
N LYS A 533 -2.16 -20.69 -21.24
CA LYS A 533 -2.10 -20.70 -19.80
C LYS A 533 -2.53 -19.34 -19.29
N LEU A 534 -3.47 -19.30 -18.34
CA LEU A 534 -3.85 -18.14 -17.56
C LEU A 534 -3.45 -18.33 -16.12
N GLN A 535 -2.81 -17.34 -15.54
CA GLN A 535 -2.47 -17.28 -14.13
C GLN A 535 -3.04 -15.97 -13.53
N ILE A 536 -3.56 -16.06 -12.32
CA ILE A 536 -4.02 -14.93 -11.49
C ILE A 536 -3.18 -14.92 -10.23
N ALA A 537 -2.63 -13.74 -9.90
CA ALA A 537 -1.95 -13.48 -8.64
C ALA A 537 -2.75 -12.47 -7.81
N ASP A 538 -2.76 -12.66 -6.49
CA ASP A 538 -3.42 -11.79 -5.52
C ASP A 538 -2.64 -10.50 -5.24
N LYS A 539 -1.36 -10.44 -5.66
CA LYS A 539 -0.45 -9.32 -5.46
C LYS A 539 0.39 -9.07 -6.70
N GLU A 540 0.99 -7.89 -6.76
CA GLU A 540 1.93 -7.54 -7.80
C GLU A 540 3.03 -8.61 -7.94
N THR A 541 3.28 -9.02 -9.17
CA THR A 541 4.12 -10.17 -9.47
C THR A 541 4.91 -9.91 -10.74
N ASP A 542 6.20 -10.17 -10.71
CA ASP A 542 7.09 -10.00 -11.86
C ASP A 542 6.58 -10.78 -13.07
N GLY A 543 6.45 -10.07 -14.20
CA GLY A 543 5.95 -10.63 -15.46
C GLY A 543 4.43 -10.86 -15.49
N PHE A 544 3.70 -10.34 -14.52
CA PHE A 544 2.24 -10.24 -14.53
C PHE A 544 1.82 -8.80 -14.83
N HIS A 545 0.63 -8.63 -15.36
CA HIS A 545 -0.01 -7.35 -15.62
C HIS A 545 -1.19 -7.17 -14.66
N VAL A 546 -1.47 -5.93 -14.26
CA VAL A 546 -2.69 -5.62 -13.52
C VAL A 546 -3.93 -5.96 -14.36
N SER A 547 -4.98 -6.49 -13.73
CA SER A 547 -6.20 -6.92 -14.43
C SER A 547 -6.81 -5.79 -15.27
N PRO A 548 -7.40 -6.09 -16.42
CA PRO A 548 -7.72 -5.08 -17.45
C PRO A 548 -8.61 -3.94 -16.96
N ALA A 549 -9.62 -4.24 -16.14
CA ALA A 549 -10.53 -3.21 -15.62
C ALA A 549 -9.88 -2.30 -14.55
N HIS A 550 -8.83 -2.77 -13.89
CA HIS A 550 -8.11 -2.04 -12.83
C HIS A 550 -6.94 -1.20 -13.35
N ALA A 551 -6.46 -1.50 -14.55
CA ALA A 551 -5.33 -0.78 -15.17
C ALA A 551 -5.63 0.71 -15.35
N ASP A 552 -4.58 1.51 -15.41
CA ASP A 552 -4.68 2.92 -15.75
C ASP A 552 -5.32 3.08 -17.16
N ARG A 553 -6.38 3.87 -17.19
CA ARG A 553 -7.19 4.12 -18.38
C ARG A 553 -6.76 5.39 -19.13
N GLY A 554 -5.72 6.08 -18.69
CA GLY A 554 -5.31 7.37 -19.22
C GLY A 554 -6.30 8.50 -18.91
N ASP A 555 -7.09 8.35 -17.84
CA ASP A 555 -8.09 9.32 -17.38
C ASP A 555 -7.60 10.14 -16.15
N GLY A 556 -6.32 10.03 -15.84
CA GLY A 556 -5.69 10.74 -14.74
C GLY A 556 -5.95 10.16 -13.34
N LYS A 557 -6.61 9.00 -13.25
CA LYS A 557 -6.96 8.35 -11.96
C LYS A 557 -6.02 7.20 -11.61
N GLY A 558 -5.12 6.82 -12.52
CA GLY A 558 -4.19 5.70 -12.33
C GLY A 558 -4.88 4.34 -12.23
N GLU A 559 -4.21 3.38 -11.64
CA GLU A 559 -4.78 2.08 -11.31
C GLU A 559 -5.83 2.18 -10.22
N ARG A 560 -6.80 1.26 -10.26
CA ARG A 560 -7.92 1.19 -9.31
C ARG A 560 -7.82 -0.07 -8.46
N ASP A 561 -7.93 0.07 -7.14
CA ASP A 561 -7.91 -1.09 -6.24
C ASP A 561 -9.21 -1.89 -6.28
N ILE A 562 -10.32 -1.23 -6.59
CA ILE A 562 -11.64 -1.83 -6.74
C ILE A 562 -12.32 -1.23 -7.96
N VAL A 563 -12.94 -2.08 -8.76
CA VAL A 563 -13.87 -1.68 -9.83
C VAL A 563 -15.25 -2.26 -9.56
N TYR A 564 -16.27 -1.66 -10.14
CA TYR A 564 -17.65 -2.04 -9.89
C TYR A 564 -18.37 -2.34 -11.19
N ILE A 565 -19.22 -3.38 -11.19
CA ILE A 565 -20.16 -3.67 -12.27
C ILE A 565 -21.57 -3.75 -11.72
N GLY A 566 -22.58 -3.39 -12.51
CA GLY A 566 -23.98 -3.59 -12.13
C GLY A 566 -24.24 -5.06 -11.77
N ARG A 567 -24.88 -5.32 -10.61
CA ARG A 567 -25.43 -6.64 -10.27
C ARG A 567 -26.44 -7.09 -11.30
N TYR A 568 -27.23 -6.16 -11.79
CA TYR A 568 -28.28 -6.32 -12.79
C TYR A 568 -27.98 -5.46 -14.02
N HIS A 569 -28.54 -5.81 -15.15
CA HIS A 569 -28.57 -4.92 -16.31
C HIS A 569 -29.22 -3.58 -15.94
N CYS A 570 -28.79 -2.51 -16.60
CA CYS A 570 -29.37 -1.19 -16.39
C CYS A 570 -30.88 -1.21 -16.70
N ASN A 571 -31.69 -0.63 -15.83
CA ASN A 571 -33.14 -0.69 -15.93
C ASN A 571 -33.70 0.30 -16.96
N THR A 572 -34.95 0.04 -17.39
CA THR A 572 -35.62 0.81 -18.42
C THR A 572 -36.05 2.22 -17.96
N ASN A 573 -36.12 2.49 -16.64
CA ASN A 573 -36.65 3.73 -16.09
C ASN A 573 -35.56 4.82 -15.91
N ASN A 574 -34.40 4.45 -15.38
CA ASN A 574 -33.39 5.42 -14.96
C ASN A 574 -31.94 4.94 -15.18
N TYR A 575 -31.75 3.84 -15.90
CA TYR A 575 -30.43 3.22 -16.21
C TYR A 575 -29.64 2.72 -15.01
N LYS A 576 -30.20 2.69 -13.80
CA LYS A 576 -29.55 2.11 -12.62
C LYS A 576 -29.59 0.58 -12.67
N SER A 577 -28.64 -0.05 -12.02
CA SER A 577 -28.68 -1.49 -11.71
C SER A 577 -29.68 -1.73 -10.59
N GLN A 578 -30.84 -2.37 -10.87
CA GLN A 578 -31.94 -2.47 -9.93
C GLN A 578 -32.74 -3.75 -10.12
N SER A 579 -33.06 -4.42 -9.00
CA SER A 579 -33.99 -5.55 -8.94
C SER A 579 -35.44 -5.14 -9.21
N GLY A 580 -36.24 -6.06 -9.69
CA GLY A 580 -37.70 -5.91 -9.89
C GLY A 580 -38.07 -5.09 -11.12
N VAL A 581 -37.15 -4.66 -11.95
CA VAL A 581 -37.37 -3.80 -13.12
C VAL A 581 -36.80 -4.44 -14.38
N LYS A 582 -37.50 -4.27 -15.52
CA LYS A 582 -37.01 -4.76 -16.81
C LYS A 582 -35.69 -4.08 -17.21
N PRO A 583 -34.77 -4.82 -17.85
CA PRO A 583 -33.57 -4.23 -18.43
C PRO A 583 -33.94 -3.25 -19.54
N LYS A 584 -33.08 -2.26 -19.76
CA LYS A 584 -33.18 -1.34 -20.89
C LYS A 584 -32.78 -2.05 -22.18
N ALA A 585 -33.76 -2.34 -23.01
CA ALA A 585 -33.57 -2.95 -24.32
C ALA A 585 -33.93 -1.97 -25.44
N ASN A 586 -33.67 -2.36 -26.70
CA ASN A 586 -33.94 -1.58 -27.91
C ASN A 586 -33.34 -0.16 -27.85
N ILE A 587 -32.05 -0.08 -27.57
CA ILE A 587 -31.30 1.16 -27.41
C ILE A 587 -29.96 1.04 -28.17
N THR A 588 -29.54 2.09 -28.84
CA THR A 588 -28.22 2.12 -29.48
C THR A 588 -27.10 2.14 -28.44
N ARG A 589 -25.93 1.60 -28.78
CA ARG A 589 -24.74 1.61 -27.87
C ARG A 589 -24.36 3.06 -27.50
N SER A 590 -24.36 3.98 -28.44
CA SER A 590 -24.04 5.40 -28.17
C SER A 590 -25.04 6.07 -27.23
N THR A 591 -26.34 5.76 -27.36
CA THR A 591 -27.36 6.28 -26.44
C THR A 591 -27.23 5.67 -25.07
N ALA A 592 -26.95 4.37 -24.97
CA ALA A 592 -26.68 3.69 -23.69
C ALA A 592 -25.46 4.30 -22.98
N ARG A 593 -24.34 4.49 -23.71
CA ARG A 593 -23.12 5.15 -23.22
C ARG A 593 -23.44 6.51 -22.60
N THR A 594 -24.12 7.37 -23.35
CA THR A 594 -24.48 8.73 -22.88
C THR A 594 -25.40 8.69 -21.67
N SER A 595 -26.44 7.86 -21.71
CA SER A 595 -27.45 7.79 -20.64
C SER A 595 -26.89 7.24 -19.33
N ILE A 596 -26.02 6.24 -19.41
CA ILE A 596 -25.35 5.66 -18.25
C ILE A 596 -24.32 6.66 -17.68
N HIS A 597 -23.55 7.34 -18.53
CA HIS A 597 -22.57 8.33 -18.08
C HIS A 597 -23.25 9.56 -17.44
N ASN A 598 -24.45 9.90 -17.85
CA ASN A 598 -25.24 10.98 -17.21
C ASN A 598 -25.64 10.69 -15.77
N LEU A 599 -25.54 9.45 -15.28
CA LEU A 599 -25.73 9.12 -13.88
C LEU A 599 -24.60 9.72 -13.01
N GLY A 600 -23.38 9.82 -13.54
CA GLY A 600 -22.26 10.40 -12.81
C GLY A 600 -20.94 10.31 -13.58
N SER A 601 -20.05 11.25 -13.33
CA SER A 601 -18.75 11.39 -14.04
C SER A 601 -17.83 10.16 -13.98
N ASN A 602 -18.06 9.26 -13.02
CA ASN A 602 -17.30 8.03 -12.83
C ASN A 602 -18.07 6.78 -13.27
N ILE A 603 -19.27 6.94 -13.82
CA ILE A 603 -20.13 5.84 -14.24
C ILE A 603 -20.08 5.75 -15.76
N TRP A 604 -19.73 4.57 -16.25
CA TRP A 604 -19.58 4.29 -17.67
C TRP A 604 -20.35 3.03 -18.04
N GLN A 605 -20.69 2.90 -19.29
CA GLN A 605 -21.20 1.65 -19.84
C GLN A 605 -20.16 0.55 -19.67
N SER A 606 -20.59 -0.68 -19.33
CA SER A 606 -19.70 -1.84 -19.23
C SER A 606 -18.88 -2.02 -20.52
N ASP A 607 -17.61 -2.26 -20.36
CA ASP A 607 -16.67 -2.32 -21.49
C ASP A 607 -15.99 -3.70 -21.61
N ILE A 608 -15.25 -3.86 -22.71
CA ILE A 608 -14.51 -5.09 -22.99
C ILE A 608 -13.48 -5.42 -21.90
N ARG A 609 -12.88 -4.43 -21.22
CA ARG A 609 -11.93 -4.67 -20.13
C ARG A 609 -12.60 -5.31 -18.92
N MET A 610 -13.77 -4.83 -18.55
CA MET A 610 -14.57 -5.42 -17.48
C MET A 610 -14.97 -6.86 -17.83
N ARG A 611 -15.43 -7.12 -19.05
CA ARG A 611 -15.79 -8.46 -19.50
C ARG A 611 -14.59 -9.42 -19.46
N MET A 612 -13.43 -9.01 -19.97
CA MET A 612 -12.20 -9.80 -19.92
C MET A 612 -11.73 -10.07 -18.50
N THR A 613 -11.89 -9.11 -17.58
CA THR A 613 -11.59 -9.29 -16.16
C THR A 613 -12.48 -10.39 -15.54
N ILE A 614 -13.77 -10.38 -15.82
CA ILE A 614 -14.71 -11.41 -15.35
C ILE A 614 -14.37 -12.78 -15.98
N TRP A 615 -14.02 -12.84 -17.28
CA TRP A 615 -13.63 -14.07 -17.94
C TRP A 615 -12.39 -14.71 -17.31
N MET A 616 -11.38 -13.91 -16.96
CA MET A 616 -10.17 -14.42 -16.29
C MET A 616 -10.52 -15.05 -14.94
N LEU A 617 -11.34 -14.37 -14.13
CA LEU A 617 -11.80 -14.88 -12.83
C LEU A 617 -12.59 -16.20 -13.00
N TYR A 618 -13.53 -16.22 -13.93
CA TYR A 618 -14.32 -17.41 -14.20
C TYR A 618 -13.46 -18.59 -14.68
N LEU A 619 -12.55 -18.37 -15.65
CA LEU A 619 -11.71 -19.43 -16.20
C LEU A 619 -10.84 -20.10 -15.13
N VAL A 620 -10.22 -19.32 -14.25
CA VAL A 620 -9.40 -19.89 -13.17
C VAL A 620 -10.27 -20.60 -12.14
N GLU A 621 -11.45 -20.07 -11.82
CA GLU A 621 -12.35 -20.69 -10.85
C GLU A 621 -12.99 -21.98 -11.38
N PHE A 622 -13.52 -21.99 -12.60
CA PHE A 622 -14.27 -23.12 -13.14
C PHE A 622 -13.44 -24.10 -13.97
N ALA A 623 -12.32 -23.68 -14.50
CA ALA A 623 -11.47 -24.46 -15.38
C ALA A 623 -12.24 -25.11 -16.56
N ASP A 624 -13.21 -24.42 -17.12
CA ASP A 624 -14.02 -24.87 -18.26
C ASP A 624 -14.51 -23.65 -19.05
N TRP A 625 -14.37 -23.69 -20.38
CA TRP A 625 -14.92 -22.67 -21.26
C TRP A 625 -16.46 -22.61 -21.22
N ASN A 626 -17.10 -23.77 -21.01
CA ASN A 626 -18.54 -23.90 -21.14
C ASN A 626 -19.29 -23.47 -19.86
N SER A 627 -19.61 -22.19 -19.76
CA SER A 627 -20.37 -21.61 -18.64
C SER A 627 -21.78 -22.19 -18.51
N GLN A 628 -22.39 -22.55 -19.61
CA GLN A 628 -23.72 -23.15 -19.64
C GLN A 628 -23.73 -24.56 -19.01
N LYS A 629 -22.67 -25.34 -19.23
CA LYS A 629 -22.50 -26.67 -18.62
C LYS A 629 -22.15 -26.54 -17.12
N THR A 630 -21.32 -25.57 -16.74
CA THR A 630 -20.85 -25.46 -15.38
C THR A 630 -21.86 -24.77 -14.44
N ILE A 631 -22.45 -23.64 -14.83
CA ILE A 631 -23.36 -22.85 -14.01
C ILE A 631 -24.81 -23.10 -14.39
N GLY A 632 -25.15 -22.98 -15.68
CA GLY A 632 -26.50 -23.17 -16.21
C GLY A 632 -26.67 -22.56 -17.59
N LYS A 633 -27.59 -23.07 -18.36
CA LYS A 633 -27.76 -22.68 -19.76
C LYS A 633 -28.13 -21.21 -19.95
N GLY A 634 -28.73 -20.56 -18.97
CA GLY A 634 -29.22 -19.20 -19.15
C GLY A 634 -30.32 -19.16 -20.20
N CYS A 635 -30.46 -18.09 -20.93
CA CYS A 635 -31.41 -17.81 -21.99
C CYS A 635 -32.50 -18.85 -22.23
N GLY A 636 -33.70 -18.47 -22.37
CA GLY A 636 -34.82 -19.40 -22.46
C GLY A 636 -35.70 -19.21 -23.67
N ASN A 637 -36.73 -20.04 -23.77
CA ASN A 637 -37.80 -19.88 -24.73
C ASN A 637 -38.84 -18.85 -24.26
N ASN A 638 -38.37 -17.71 -23.75
CA ASN A 638 -39.25 -16.62 -23.35
C ASN A 638 -39.70 -15.80 -24.57
N SER A 639 -40.87 -15.20 -24.48
CA SER A 639 -41.39 -14.35 -25.55
C SER A 639 -40.99 -12.89 -25.43
N ALA A 640 -40.41 -12.51 -24.27
CA ALA A 640 -40.00 -11.13 -23.97
C ALA A 640 -38.94 -11.10 -22.84
N THR A 641 -38.33 -9.94 -22.67
CA THR A 641 -37.47 -9.67 -21.51
C THR A 641 -38.24 -9.72 -20.20
N GLU A 642 -37.62 -10.23 -19.15
CA GLU A 642 -38.15 -10.30 -17.80
C GLU A 642 -37.50 -9.29 -16.87
N ASN A 643 -38.13 -9.03 -15.70
CA ASN A 643 -37.56 -8.17 -14.68
C ASN A 643 -36.28 -8.82 -14.13
N MET A 644 -35.27 -8.00 -13.89
CA MET A 644 -34.07 -8.39 -13.18
C MET A 644 -34.38 -8.70 -11.70
N GLY A 645 -33.48 -9.39 -11.01
CA GLY A 645 -33.69 -9.80 -9.63
C GLY A 645 -34.20 -11.23 -9.48
N TYR A 646 -34.25 -12.01 -10.55
CA TYR A 646 -34.70 -13.41 -10.52
C TYR A 646 -33.75 -14.32 -9.73
N THR A 647 -32.50 -13.88 -9.43
CA THR A 647 -31.53 -14.58 -8.58
C THR A 647 -31.46 -14.07 -7.15
N ASP A 648 -32.30 -13.11 -6.74
CA ASP A 648 -32.25 -12.48 -5.41
C ASP A 648 -32.45 -13.46 -4.25
N SER A 649 -33.25 -14.48 -4.46
CA SER A 649 -33.53 -15.53 -3.47
C SER A 649 -32.47 -16.64 -3.43
N MET A 650 -31.43 -16.60 -4.28
CA MET A 650 -30.40 -17.63 -4.28
C MET A 650 -29.55 -17.52 -3.00
N PRO A 651 -29.35 -18.64 -2.29
CA PRO A 651 -28.54 -18.64 -1.07
C PRO A 651 -27.01 -18.54 -1.32
N TYR A 652 -26.61 -18.63 -2.58
CA TYR A 652 -25.21 -18.66 -2.98
C TYR A 652 -24.95 -17.73 -4.18
N HIS A 653 -23.80 -17.11 -4.23
CA HIS A 653 -23.44 -16.09 -5.21
C HIS A 653 -23.28 -16.60 -6.65
N THR A 654 -23.25 -17.91 -6.90
CA THR A 654 -23.04 -18.48 -8.24
C THR A 654 -23.94 -19.67 -8.46
N GLY A 655 -24.65 -19.68 -9.57
CA GLY A 655 -25.54 -20.79 -9.92
C GLY A 655 -26.73 -20.38 -10.76
N THR A 656 -27.79 -21.21 -10.68
CA THR A 656 -29.06 -20.98 -11.36
C THR A 656 -30.25 -21.23 -10.44
N THR A 657 -31.33 -20.46 -10.62
CA THR A 657 -32.62 -20.68 -9.95
C THR A 657 -33.42 -21.85 -10.55
N LEU A 658 -32.93 -22.45 -11.63
CA LEU A 658 -33.55 -23.63 -12.23
C LEU A 658 -33.16 -24.90 -11.49
N ALA A 659 -34.05 -25.90 -11.48
CA ALA A 659 -33.81 -27.21 -10.86
C ALA A 659 -32.74 -28.01 -11.62
N SER A 660 -32.58 -27.78 -12.91
CA SER A 660 -31.52 -28.38 -13.74
C SER A 660 -30.72 -27.30 -14.45
N ARG A 661 -29.40 -27.44 -14.44
CA ARG A 661 -28.48 -26.62 -15.24
C ARG A 661 -28.66 -26.83 -16.75
N ASP A 662 -29.20 -27.96 -17.14
CA ASP A 662 -29.45 -28.29 -18.54
C ASP A 662 -30.75 -27.72 -19.08
N SER A 663 -31.57 -27.11 -18.23
CA SER A 663 -32.77 -26.38 -18.64
C SER A 663 -32.44 -24.99 -19.12
N TYR A 664 -33.09 -24.57 -20.22
CA TYR A 664 -33.06 -23.17 -20.63
C TYR A 664 -34.04 -22.34 -19.78
N GLY A 665 -33.68 -21.16 -19.43
CA GLY A 665 -34.50 -20.23 -18.68
C GLY A 665 -33.65 -19.14 -18.01
N LEU A 666 -34.28 -18.06 -17.61
CA LEU A 666 -33.65 -16.99 -16.84
C LEU A 666 -33.29 -17.49 -15.45
N GLY A 667 -32.27 -16.93 -14.84
CA GLY A 667 -31.92 -17.23 -13.46
C GLY A 667 -30.47 -17.64 -13.25
N THR A 668 -29.56 -17.23 -14.11
CA THR A 668 -28.12 -17.43 -13.92
C THR A 668 -27.45 -16.26 -13.23
N GLN A 669 -26.50 -16.54 -12.36
CA GLN A 669 -25.55 -15.55 -11.86
C GLN A 669 -24.17 -16.14 -11.63
N TYR A 670 -23.14 -15.32 -11.81
CA TYR A 670 -21.77 -15.60 -11.44
C TYR A 670 -21.29 -14.53 -10.46
N ARG A 671 -20.92 -14.95 -9.27
CA ARG A 671 -20.45 -14.11 -8.16
C ARG A 671 -21.27 -12.82 -8.00
N TYR A 672 -22.58 -13.04 -7.80
CA TYR A 672 -23.62 -12.02 -7.66
C TYR A 672 -23.96 -11.23 -8.94
N ILE A 673 -23.24 -11.36 -10.03
CA ILE A 673 -23.58 -10.69 -11.30
C ILE A 673 -24.63 -11.52 -12.00
N GLU A 674 -25.82 -10.99 -12.14
CA GLU A 674 -26.98 -11.64 -12.74
C GLU A 674 -27.02 -11.42 -14.24
N GLY A 675 -27.37 -12.45 -14.99
CA GLY A 675 -27.73 -12.32 -16.40
C GLY A 675 -26.57 -12.13 -17.38
N LEU A 676 -25.33 -12.50 -17.04
CA LEU A 676 -24.18 -12.35 -17.94
C LEU A 676 -24.35 -13.03 -19.31
N TRP A 677 -25.28 -13.98 -19.45
CA TRP A 677 -25.60 -14.68 -20.70
C TRP A 677 -27.05 -15.10 -20.81
N ASP A 678 -27.97 -14.30 -20.24
CA ASP A 678 -29.41 -14.49 -20.37
C ASP A 678 -30.14 -13.12 -20.46
N ASN A 679 -31.46 -13.12 -20.67
CA ASN A 679 -32.40 -12.02 -20.70
C ASN A 679 -32.18 -11.00 -21.84
N VAL A 680 -31.05 -10.30 -21.93
CA VAL A 680 -30.73 -9.33 -22.99
C VAL A 680 -29.27 -9.43 -23.41
N TYR A 681 -28.97 -9.02 -24.65
CA TYR A 681 -27.59 -8.76 -25.05
C TYR A 681 -27.02 -7.55 -24.30
N ASP A 682 -25.77 -7.68 -23.87
CA ASP A 682 -25.01 -6.59 -23.28
C ASP A 682 -24.23 -5.85 -24.34
N TRP A 683 -24.47 -4.57 -24.52
CA TRP A 683 -23.54 -3.73 -25.27
C TRP A 683 -22.18 -3.65 -24.56
N GLY A 684 -21.12 -4.08 -25.24
CA GLY A 684 -19.74 -3.90 -24.78
C GLY A 684 -19.12 -2.63 -25.36
N ASP A 685 -18.65 -1.74 -24.51
CA ASP A 685 -17.97 -0.51 -24.96
C ASP A 685 -16.43 -0.66 -24.93
N GLY A 686 -15.71 0.41 -25.29
CA GLY A 686 -14.25 0.42 -25.31
C GLY A 686 -13.61 -0.37 -26.47
N CYS A 687 -14.40 -0.82 -27.44
CA CYS A 687 -13.89 -1.48 -28.65
C CYS A 687 -14.86 -1.32 -29.82
N TYR A 688 -14.35 -1.55 -31.01
CA TYR A 688 -15.12 -1.70 -32.25
C TYR A 688 -14.41 -2.65 -33.23
N TYR A 689 -15.16 -3.17 -34.18
CA TYR A 689 -14.62 -4.01 -35.27
C TYR A 689 -14.80 -3.35 -36.62
N ASN A 690 -13.77 -3.39 -37.46
CA ASN A 690 -13.81 -2.87 -38.84
C ASN A 690 -12.91 -3.73 -39.76
N SER A 691 -12.68 -3.29 -40.98
CA SER A 691 -11.81 -3.99 -41.95
C SER A 691 -10.36 -4.19 -41.50
N ASN A 692 -9.89 -3.42 -40.51
CA ASN A 692 -8.56 -3.56 -39.89
C ASN A 692 -8.55 -4.52 -38.71
N GLY A 693 -9.72 -5.09 -38.32
CA GLY A 693 -9.87 -6.02 -37.23
C GLY A 693 -10.49 -5.40 -35.98
N LEU A 694 -10.23 -6.06 -34.84
CA LEU A 694 -10.67 -5.63 -33.50
C LEU A 694 -9.80 -4.47 -33.05
N ASN A 695 -10.45 -3.37 -32.65
CA ASN A 695 -9.80 -2.16 -32.17
C ASN A 695 -10.20 -1.88 -30.73
N ILE A 696 -9.24 -1.55 -29.87
CA ILE A 696 -9.44 -1.28 -28.44
C ILE A 696 -9.22 0.20 -28.15
N ILE A 697 -10.16 0.82 -27.44
CA ILE A 697 -10.06 2.20 -26.95
C ILE A 697 -9.80 2.14 -25.43
N ASN A 698 -8.73 2.78 -24.97
CA ASN A 698 -8.34 2.71 -23.57
C ASN A 698 -9.19 3.61 -22.67
N THR A 699 -9.30 4.88 -23.04
CA THR A 699 -9.85 5.94 -22.18
C THR A 699 -11.38 6.02 -22.32
N PRO A 700 -12.16 5.90 -21.23
CA PRO A 700 -13.63 5.87 -21.31
C PRO A 700 -14.27 7.11 -21.95
N SER A 701 -13.72 8.31 -21.72
CA SER A 701 -14.21 9.54 -22.36
C SER A 701 -13.98 9.60 -23.88
N SER A 702 -13.14 8.70 -24.41
CA SER A 702 -12.85 8.58 -25.85
C SER A 702 -13.61 7.44 -26.53
N PHE A 703 -14.47 6.71 -25.81
CA PHE A 703 -15.22 5.59 -26.37
C PHE A 703 -16.04 6.02 -27.59
N SER A 704 -15.89 5.25 -28.66
CA SER A 704 -16.51 5.50 -29.95
C SER A 704 -16.96 4.18 -30.58
N ASP A 705 -17.89 4.27 -31.51
CA ASP A 705 -18.42 3.08 -32.17
C ASP A 705 -17.57 2.64 -33.39
N ASN A 706 -16.64 3.49 -33.86
CA ASN A 706 -15.91 3.22 -35.12
C ASN A 706 -14.54 3.89 -35.26
N SER A 707 -14.04 4.59 -34.26
CA SER A 707 -12.78 5.36 -34.37
C SER A 707 -11.99 5.45 -33.07
N GLY A 708 -10.73 5.86 -33.16
CA GLY A 708 -9.90 6.18 -31.98
C GLY A 708 -9.29 4.98 -31.26
N GLY A 709 -9.41 3.77 -31.81
CA GLY A 709 -8.88 2.55 -31.19
C GLY A 709 -7.52 2.10 -31.75
N ILE A 710 -6.87 1.19 -31.03
CA ILE A 710 -5.66 0.50 -31.43
C ILE A 710 -6.05 -0.90 -31.93
N ALA A 711 -5.71 -1.23 -33.18
CA ALA A 711 -5.99 -2.54 -33.76
C ALA A 711 -5.13 -3.62 -33.11
N VAL A 712 -5.74 -4.72 -32.65
CA VAL A 712 -5.07 -5.84 -31.99
C VAL A 712 -4.94 -7.08 -32.85
N GLY A 713 -5.78 -7.22 -33.87
CA GLY A 713 -5.76 -8.33 -34.84
C GLY A 713 -7.09 -8.55 -35.51
N VAL A 714 -7.13 -9.52 -36.44
CA VAL A 714 -8.33 -9.91 -37.17
C VAL A 714 -8.82 -11.25 -36.65
N PRO A 715 -9.89 -11.27 -35.80
CA PRO A 715 -10.48 -12.50 -35.30
C PRO A 715 -11.17 -13.33 -36.39
N SER A 716 -11.23 -14.65 -36.21
CA SER A 716 -12.04 -15.57 -37.00
C SER A 716 -13.48 -15.61 -36.51
N SER A 717 -14.45 -15.50 -37.40
CA SER A 717 -15.87 -15.73 -37.10
C SER A 717 -16.22 -17.21 -37.08
N GLY A 718 -17.16 -17.56 -36.24
CA GLY A 718 -17.69 -18.93 -36.14
C GLY A 718 -17.54 -19.50 -34.71
N TRP A 719 -17.60 -20.81 -34.62
CA TRP A 719 -17.26 -21.54 -33.39
C TRP A 719 -15.74 -21.61 -33.26
N PRO A 720 -15.12 -20.92 -32.32
CA PRO A 720 -13.67 -20.90 -32.19
C PRO A 720 -13.08 -22.28 -31.99
N SER A 721 -11.94 -22.54 -32.61
CA SER A 721 -11.13 -23.75 -32.40
C SER A 721 -9.67 -23.45 -32.05
N ALA A 722 -9.25 -22.21 -32.15
CA ALA A 722 -7.96 -21.74 -31.67
C ALA A 722 -8.05 -20.27 -31.26
N PHE A 723 -7.23 -19.89 -30.28
CA PHE A 723 -7.15 -18.53 -29.77
C PHE A 723 -5.72 -17.99 -29.80
N THR A 724 -5.61 -16.68 -29.78
CA THR A 724 -4.35 -15.99 -29.51
C THR A 724 -4.53 -14.89 -28.47
N VAL A 725 -3.43 -14.49 -27.89
CA VAL A 725 -3.31 -13.31 -27.05
C VAL A 725 -2.77 -12.17 -27.91
N ALA A 726 -3.30 -10.96 -27.77
CA ALA A 726 -2.78 -9.81 -28.49
C ALA A 726 -1.32 -9.54 -28.09
N THR A 727 -0.51 -9.16 -29.09
CA THR A 727 0.93 -8.84 -28.89
C THR A 727 1.20 -7.34 -28.83
N VAL A 728 0.16 -6.53 -28.80
CA VAL A 728 0.26 -5.08 -28.69
C VAL A 728 0.52 -4.70 -27.24
N ALA A 729 1.57 -3.94 -26.99
CA ALA A 729 1.96 -3.54 -25.63
C ALA A 729 0.82 -2.84 -24.88
N GLY A 730 0.53 -3.30 -23.65
CA GLY A 730 -0.58 -2.85 -22.81
C GLY A 730 -1.96 -3.42 -23.19
N LEU A 731 -2.03 -4.29 -24.20
CA LEU A 731 -3.25 -4.97 -24.64
C LEU A 731 -3.12 -6.50 -24.61
N GLU A 732 -2.14 -7.04 -23.90
CA GLU A 732 -1.87 -8.49 -23.73
C GLU A 732 -2.98 -9.20 -22.95
N TRP A 733 -3.99 -8.48 -22.52
CA TRP A 733 -5.20 -9.02 -21.92
C TRP A 733 -6.27 -9.43 -22.94
N VAL A 734 -6.16 -8.98 -24.18
CA VAL A 734 -7.13 -9.29 -25.23
C VAL A 734 -6.84 -10.66 -25.81
N ILE A 735 -7.78 -11.58 -25.66
CA ILE A 735 -7.79 -12.87 -26.33
C ILE A 735 -8.84 -12.84 -27.45
N TYR A 736 -8.53 -13.44 -28.58
CA TYR A 736 -9.47 -13.55 -29.71
C TYR A 736 -9.21 -14.82 -30.54
N PRO A 737 -10.25 -15.34 -31.23
CA PRO A 737 -10.12 -16.57 -32.03
C PRO A 737 -9.30 -16.32 -33.27
N THR A 738 -8.45 -17.30 -33.64
CA THR A 738 -7.65 -17.31 -34.86
C THR A 738 -8.09 -18.38 -35.82
N ALA A 739 -8.95 -19.31 -35.41
CA ALA A 739 -9.54 -20.33 -36.25
C ALA A 739 -10.96 -20.68 -35.77
N SER A 740 -11.79 -21.15 -36.69
CA SER A 740 -13.13 -21.68 -36.45
C SER A 740 -13.17 -23.17 -36.80
N GLY A 741 -14.13 -23.92 -36.28
CA GLY A 741 -14.26 -25.37 -36.46
C GLY A 741 -14.72 -26.12 -35.23
N GLY A 742 -15.07 -25.37 -34.16
CA GLY A 742 -15.66 -25.86 -32.95
C GLY A 742 -17.18 -26.08 -33.05
N SER A 743 -17.83 -26.24 -31.91
CA SER A 743 -19.28 -26.39 -31.73
C SER A 743 -19.69 -25.91 -30.32
N GLU A 744 -20.99 -25.92 -30.02
CA GLU A 744 -21.52 -25.66 -28.67
C GLU A 744 -21.02 -26.62 -27.57
N MET A 745 -20.36 -27.70 -27.96
CA MET A 745 -19.85 -28.74 -27.04
C MET A 745 -18.31 -28.84 -27.04
N THR A 746 -17.63 -28.04 -27.85
CA THR A 746 -16.18 -28.19 -28.06
C THR A 746 -15.49 -26.81 -28.02
N TYR A 747 -14.20 -26.82 -27.66
CA TYR A 747 -13.35 -25.63 -27.55
C TYR A 747 -13.96 -24.60 -26.59
N SER A 748 -14.27 -23.38 -27.05
CA SER A 748 -14.87 -22.35 -26.19
C SER A 748 -16.37 -22.51 -25.94
N ALA A 749 -17.02 -23.41 -26.67
CA ALA A 749 -18.45 -23.70 -26.59
C ALA A 749 -19.41 -22.53 -26.89
N ASP A 750 -18.88 -21.33 -27.17
CA ASP A 750 -19.64 -20.13 -27.47
C ASP A 750 -19.28 -19.61 -28.87
N TYR A 751 -20.27 -19.02 -29.57
CA TYR A 751 -20.12 -18.51 -30.92
C TYR A 751 -19.53 -17.10 -30.90
N TRP A 752 -18.62 -16.82 -31.83
CA TRP A 752 -18.04 -15.51 -32.05
C TRP A 752 -18.33 -15.02 -33.45
N ASN A 753 -18.90 -13.83 -33.57
CA ASN A 753 -19.31 -13.28 -34.85
C ASN A 753 -18.65 -11.93 -35.10
N PHE A 754 -18.02 -11.78 -36.24
CA PHE A 754 -17.33 -10.54 -36.66
C PHE A 754 -17.80 -10.11 -38.04
N ASN A 755 -18.40 -8.93 -38.13
CA ASN A 755 -18.84 -8.33 -39.38
C ASN A 755 -18.46 -6.85 -39.40
N ALA A 756 -17.58 -6.45 -40.33
CA ALA A 756 -17.08 -5.09 -40.40
C ALA A 756 -18.16 -4.04 -40.72
N SER A 757 -19.34 -4.46 -41.16
CA SER A 757 -20.50 -3.56 -41.34
C SER A 757 -21.23 -3.23 -40.02
N TYR A 758 -20.93 -3.96 -38.95
CA TYR A 758 -21.57 -3.82 -37.66
C TYR A 758 -20.49 -3.70 -36.56
N PRO A 759 -20.00 -2.49 -36.30
CA PRO A 759 -18.79 -2.30 -35.51
C PRO A 759 -18.98 -2.50 -34.00
N CYS A 760 -20.22 -2.55 -33.51
CA CYS A 760 -20.51 -2.55 -32.09
C CYS A 760 -20.53 -3.97 -31.48
N LEU A 761 -19.90 -4.13 -30.33
CA LEU A 761 -19.80 -5.40 -29.62
C LEU A 761 -21.04 -5.65 -28.76
N CYS A 762 -21.58 -6.88 -28.85
CA CYS A 762 -22.50 -7.47 -27.89
C CYS A 762 -21.89 -8.68 -27.19
N PHE A 763 -22.26 -8.89 -25.94
CA PHE A 763 -21.92 -10.07 -25.14
C PHE A 763 -23.19 -10.81 -24.70
N GLY A 764 -22.97 -12.06 -24.25
CA GLY A 764 -24.02 -12.88 -23.66
C GLY A 764 -25.10 -13.29 -24.67
N GLY A 765 -26.26 -13.64 -24.17
CA GLY A 765 -27.41 -14.04 -24.96
C GLY A 765 -28.65 -13.21 -24.65
N TYR A 766 -29.77 -13.51 -25.26
CA TYR A 766 -31.04 -12.86 -24.98
C TYR A 766 -32.15 -13.88 -24.72
N TYR A 767 -33.31 -13.45 -24.28
CA TYR A 767 -34.40 -14.28 -23.77
C TYR A 767 -34.90 -15.40 -24.71
N TYR A 768 -34.56 -15.40 -25.98
CA TYR A 768 -35.02 -16.38 -26.97
C TYR A 768 -33.86 -17.15 -27.63
N GLN A 769 -32.71 -17.22 -27.00
CA GLN A 769 -31.55 -17.97 -27.57
C GLN A 769 -31.27 -19.27 -26.83
N ASN A 770 -30.77 -20.25 -27.58
CA ASN A 770 -30.40 -21.59 -27.10
C ASN A 770 -28.85 -21.74 -27.01
N GLY A 771 -28.34 -22.92 -26.87
CA GLY A 771 -27.01 -23.35 -26.48
C GLY A 771 -25.74 -22.68 -27.07
N SER A 772 -25.87 -21.74 -28.00
CA SER A 772 -24.71 -21.08 -28.62
C SER A 772 -24.15 -19.88 -27.87
N HIS A 773 -24.80 -19.48 -26.76
CA HIS A 773 -24.61 -18.18 -26.12
C HIS A 773 -24.36 -18.35 -24.62
N GLY A 774 -23.12 -18.48 -24.23
CA GLY A 774 -22.68 -18.45 -22.84
C GLY A 774 -21.89 -17.18 -22.48
N LEU A 775 -21.12 -17.28 -21.43
CA LEU A 775 -20.31 -16.16 -20.89
C LEU A 775 -19.31 -15.61 -21.92
N PHE A 776 -18.80 -16.44 -22.82
CA PHE A 776 -17.77 -16.10 -23.79
C PHE A 776 -18.33 -15.76 -25.18
N PHE A 777 -19.63 -15.66 -25.34
CA PHE A 777 -20.26 -15.23 -26.59
C PHE A 777 -19.87 -13.78 -26.95
N VAL A 778 -19.51 -13.60 -28.22
CA VAL A 778 -19.10 -12.30 -28.79
C VAL A 778 -19.81 -12.09 -30.12
N ASP A 779 -20.47 -10.96 -30.27
CA ASP A 779 -21.16 -10.61 -31.52
C ASP A 779 -20.86 -9.16 -31.96
N PHE A 780 -20.32 -9.03 -33.14
CA PHE A 780 -20.18 -7.79 -33.90
C PHE A 780 -21.04 -7.83 -35.16
N ALA A 781 -22.20 -8.45 -35.13
CA ALA A 781 -23.14 -8.53 -36.24
C ALA A 781 -24.45 -7.81 -35.98
N SER A 782 -24.59 -7.19 -34.82
CA SER A 782 -25.75 -6.39 -34.52
C SER A 782 -25.52 -4.93 -34.93
N ALA A 783 -26.54 -4.32 -35.53
CA ALA A 783 -26.51 -2.90 -35.85
C ALA A 783 -26.37 -2.06 -34.56
N SER A 784 -25.71 -0.91 -34.68
CA SER A 784 -25.58 0.03 -33.53
C SER A 784 -26.91 0.62 -33.07
N SER A 785 -28.00 0.27 -33.73
CA SER A 785 -29.38 0.74 -33.47
C SER A 785 -30.36 -0.43 -33.29
#